data_857b39d911082ddeeedfc99adc80d042
#
_entry.id   857b39d911082ddeeedfc99adc80d042
#
_cell.length_a   1.000
_cell.length_b   1.000
_cell.length_c   1.000
_cell.angle_alpha   90.00
_cell.angle_beta   90.00
_cell.angle_gamma   90.00
#
_symmetry.space_group_name_H-M   'P 1'
#
loop_
_entity.id
_entity.type
_entity.pdbx_description
1 polymer ?
#
loop_
_entity_poly.entity_id
_entity_poly.type
_entity_poly.pdbx_seq_one_letter_code
_entity_poly.pdbx_strand_id
1 'polypeptide(L)'
;MSIIYNEKTREFHLYNQEISYIIKILDNDQPGQLYYGKRLTHKEDFSHLFEYAMRDMSPYAFEGNSTFSLENIKQEYPTFGCGDMRFPAYEIERENGSHVVEFVYKEHKIYNGKPKLEGLPATYVESDDEAQTLELVLEDASIGTKIILLYTIYEAFPVITRSVRFECDSDEKITLLSAMSACVDLLDKDYEMIDLAGVWARERHVRRHKLDYGIQSIYSMRGCSSYQFNPFLALARENADEFQGQVYGFSLVYSGNFLAQTEVDNYDTARVLMGIHPNGFKWTLGKGEAFQTPEMVMVYSEAGLNGMSQTFHKLYRTRLARGTWRDKVRPILINSWEAFYFDFDAPKLLGLADAAADLGMELFVLDDGWFGKRDDSTSSLGDWYPNEEKLKGTLKELAEKINAKGLKFGLWIEPEMTNKDSDLYRAHPDWLLAEQGKRICHSRTQYVLDFSKKEVREYIGDMLENLLAEVPVSYIKWDMNRTFSEVFSNGNDREYQGKVCHKYILGVYELYERLTSRFPHVLFESCASGGARFDPGMLYYAPQGWTSDDTDAIERLKIQYGTSMVYPVSCIGSHVSASPNHQTNRVTPIETRADVAYFGTFGYELDLLKLGEEDKAEIRRQIAFMKEKRDLIQKGTFYRLKSPFEGNETAWMIVSEDQKKALVGYYRVMQPVNVGFKRLKLKGLKEDTCYKVSGYDYDCYGDELMQVGMILSDSASGVWKKGVNDKGDFQAKVFEIVAV
;
A
#
# COMPACT_ATOMS: atom_id res chain seq x y z
N MET A 1 -14.36 -19.84 -11.86
CA MET A 1 -14.43 -18.55 -12.55
C MET A 1 -14.68 -18.76 -14.04
N SER A 2 -15.18 -17.74 -14.73
CA SER A 2 -15.38 -17.80 -16.17
C SER A 2 -15.49 -16.38 -16.75
N ILE A 3 -14.98 -16.20 -17.95
CA ILE A 3 -15.25 -15.04 -18.79
C ILE A 3 -15.97 -15.56 -20.02
N ILE A 4 -17.23 -15.17 -20.20
CA ILE A 4 -18.08 -15.63 -21.31
C ILE A 4 -18.46 -14.43 -22.18
N TYR A 5 -18.26 -14.57 -23.48
CA TYR A 5 -18.74 -13.62 -24.48
C TYR A 5 -19.96 -14.16 -25.20
N ASN A 6 -21.04 -13.38 -25.26
CA ASN A 6 -22.19 -13.69 -26.09
C ASN A 6 -22.16 -12.81 -27.35
N GLU A 7 -21.94 -13.44 -28.51
CA GLU A 7 -21.84 -12.74 -29.79
C GLU A 7 -23.16 -12.06 -30.22
N LYS A 8 -24.32 -12.61 -29.86
CA LYS A 8 -25.63 -12.07 -30.25
C LYS A 8 -25.97 -10.78 -29.49
N THR A 9 -25.71 -10.73 -28.20
CA THR A 9 -25.99 -9.56 -27.37
C THR A 9 -24.78 -8.64 -27.22
N ARG A 10 -23.61 -9.10 -27.68
CA ARG A 10 -22.30 -8.42 -27.56
C ARG A 10 -21.94 -8.12 -26.10
N GLU A 11 -22.17 -9.10 -25.22
CA GLU A 11 -22.00 -8.96 -23.79
C GLU A 11 -20.89 -9.86 -23.29
N PHE A 12 -20.06 -9.34 -22.36
CA PHE A 12 -19.09 -10.09 -21.61
C PHE A 12 -19.56 -10.25 -20.17
N HIS A 13 -19.58 -11.47 -19.63
CA HIS A 13 -19.83 -11.75 -18.23
C HIS A 13 -18.60 -12.38 -17.61
N LEU A 14 -17.90 -11.59 -16.79
CA LEU A 14 -16.76 -12.05 -15.98
C LEU A 14 -17.30 -12.39 -14.59
N TYR A 15 -17.07 -13.62 -14.11
CA TYR A 15 -17.56 -14.03 -12.80
C TYR A 15 -16.73 -15.13 -12.16
N ASN A 16 -16.75 -15.16 -10.83
CA ASN A 16 -16.27 -16.27 -10.01
C ASN A 16 -17.37 -16.73 -9.03
N GLN A 17 -17.00 -17.29 -7.87
CA GLN A 17 -17.99 -17.75 -6.88
C GLN A 17 -18.69 -16.59 -6.15
N GLU A 18 -18.07 -15.40 -6.07
CA GLU A 18 -18.51 -14.30 -5.21
C GLU A 18 -18.95 -13.05 -6.00
N ILE A 19 -18.36 -12.78 -7.16
CA ILE A 19 -18.57 -11.54 -7.92
C ILE A 19 -18.95 -11.76 -9.36
N SER A 20 -19.60 -10.74 -9.94
CA SER A 20 -19.87 -10.60 -11.37
C SER A 20 -19.50 -9.20 -11.85
N TYR A 21 -18.99 -9.13 -13.07
CA TYR A 21 -18.76 -7.90 -13.83
C TYR A 21 -19.29 -8.09 -15.25
N ILE A 22 -20.17 -7.20 -15.72
CA ILE A 22 -20.85 -7.34 -17.00
C ILE A 22 -20.61 -6.11 -17.88
N ILE A 23 -20.03 -6.35 -19.05
CA ILE A 23 -19.73 -5.33 -20.07
C ILE A 23 -20.61 -5.60 -21.29
N LYS A 24 -21.13 -4.54 -21.91
CA LYS A 24 -21.84 -4.61 -23.19
C LYS A 24 -21.15 -3.71 -24.21
N ILE A 25 -20.95 -4.22 -25.41
CA ILE A 25 -20.59 -3.36 -26.53
C ILE A 25 -21.89 -2.66 -26.98
N LEU A 26 -21.91 -1.35 -26.80
CA LEU A 26 -23.07 -0.48 -27.03
C LEU A 26 -23.38 -0.30 -28.53
N ASP A 27 -24.48 0.39 -28.84
CA ASP A 27 -24.94 0.64 -30.23
C ASP A 27 -23.95 1.50 -31.03
N ASN A 28 -23.13 2.31 -30.35
CA ASN A 28 -22.03 3.10 -30.93
C ASN A 28 -20.68 2.39 -30.93
N ASP A 29 -20.67 1.08 -30.76
CA ASP A 29 -19.47 0.23 -30.67
C ASP A 29 -18.52 0.54 -29.53
N GLN A 30 -18.89 1.37 -28.56
CA GLN A 30 -18.09 1.59 -27.35
C GLN A 30 -18.45 0.60 -26.23
N PRO A 31 -17.51 0.25 -25.32
CA PRO A 31 -17.84 -0.61 -24.20
C PRO A 31 -18.56 0.15 -23.09
N GLY A 32 -19.75 -0.33 -22.73
CA GLY A 32 -20.53 0.17 -21.60
C GLY A 32 -20.56 -0.81 -20.45
N GLN A 33 -20.75 -0.29 -19.24
CA GLN A 33 -20.86 -1.09 -18.02
C GLN A 33 -22.31 -1.37 -17.67
N LEU A 34 -22.65 -2.65 -17.48
CA LEU A 34 -23.99 -3.04 -17.03
C LEU A 34 -24.04 -3.36 -15.52
N TYR A 35 -22.99 -3.98 -14.97
CA TYR A 35 -22.99 -4.39 -13.58
C TYR A 35 -21.58 -4.66 -13.05
N TYR A 36 -21.34 -4.31 -11.79
CA TYR A 36 -20.26 -4.81 -10.95
C TYR A 36 -20.77 -5.02 -9.52
N GLY A 37 -20.49 -6.16 -8.93
CA GLY A 37 -20.88 -6.47 -7.55
C GLY A 37 -21.00 -7.95 -7.27
N LYS A 38 -21.93 -8.31 -6.36
CA LYS A 38 -22.20 -9.70 -6.00
C LYS A 38 -22.46 -10.58 -7.21
N ARG A 39 -22.06 -11.85 -7.12
CA ARG A 39 -22.30 -12.85 -8.16
C ARG A 39 -23.73 -12.89 -8.63
N LEU A 40 -23.95 -12.70 -9.94
CA LEU A 40 -25.20 -12.96 -10.64
C LEU A 40 -25.16 -14.34 -11.30
N THR A 41 -26.32 -15.00 -11.38
CA THR A 41 -26.47 -16.22 -12.16
C THR A 41 -26.24 -15.89 -13.64
N HIS A 42 -25.36 -16.65 -14.29
CA HIS A 42 -25.12 -16.47 -15.73
C HIS A 42 -26.37 -16.78 -16.54
N LYS A 43 -26.63 -15.93 -17.55
CA LYS A 43 -27.63 -16.14 -18.60
C LYS A 43 -27.11 -15.54 -19.91
N GLU A 44 -27.72 -15.91 -21.01
CA GLU A 44 -27.27 -15.49 -22.35
C GLU A 44 -27.55 -14.04 -22.70
N ASP A 45 -28.43 -13.34 -21.96
CA ASP A 45 -28.88 -11.99 -22.29
C ASP A 45 -29.08 -11.16 -21.03
N PHE A 46 -28.26 -10.12 -20.87
CA PHE A 46 -28.34 -9.11 -19.82
C PHE A 46 -28.78 -7.74 -20.36
N SER A 47 -29.24 -7.63 -21.62
CA SER A 47 -29.57 -6.36 -22.27
C SER A 47 -30.62 -5.54 -21.53
N HIS A 48 -31.50 -6.21 -20.75
CA HIS A 48 -32.49 -5.54 -19.88
C HIS A 48 -31.88 -4.73 -18.74
N LEU A 49 -30.57 -4.88 -18.43
CA LEU A 49 -29.84 -4.05 -17.46
C LEU A 49 -29.40 -2.71 -18.07
N PHE A 50 -29.46 -2.57 -19.39
CA PHE A 50 -29.17 -1.30 -20.04
C PHE A 50 -30.39 -0.39 -19.98
N GLU A 51 -30.19 0.84 -19.54
CA GLU A 51 -31.25 1.83 -19.35
C GLU A 51 -31.31 2.79 -20.54
N TYR A 52 -32.33 2.65 -21.39
CA TYR A 52 -32.64 3.62 -22.43
C TYR A 52 -33.43 4.78 -21.83
N ALA A 53 -32.82 5.96 -21.78
CA ALA A 53 -33.43 7.14 -21.18
C ALA A 53 -33.41 8.33 -22.14
N MET A 54 -34.59 8.90 -22.40
CA MET A 54 -34.68 10.20 -23.06
C MET A 54 -34.49 11.31 -22.03
N ARG A 55 -33.50 12.16 -22.25
CA ARG A 55 -33.20 13.31 -21.40
C ARG A 55 -33.25 14.59 -22.25
N ASP A 56 -34.09 15.52 -21.88
CA ASP A 56 -34.15 16.83 -22.56
C ASP A 56 -32.80 17.55 -22.41
N MET A 57 -32.35 18.22 -23.46
CA MET A 57 -31.11 18.97 -23.55
C MET A 57 -29.82 18.15 -23.57
N SER A 58 -29.88 16.81 -23.49
CA SER A 58 -28.69 15.96 -23.66
C SER A 58 -28.29 15.84 -25.14
N PRO A 59 -26.98 15.78 -25.46
CA PRO A 59 -26.52 15.46 -26.80
C PRO A 59 -26.78 13.99 -27.13
N TYR A 60 -27.30 13.68 -28.31
CA TYR A 60 -27.56 12.32 -28.77
C TYR A 60 -26.51 11.86 -29.76
N ALA A 61 -26.06 10.61 -29.64
CA ALA A 61 -25.04 10.06 -30.53
C ALA A 61 -25.54 9.77 -31.94
N PHE A 62 -26.87 9.57 -32.13
CA PHE A 62 -27.46 9.21 -33.41
C PHE A 62 -28.60 10.15 -33.80
N GLU A 63 -28.63 10.56 -35.08
CA GLU A 63 -29.78 11.30 -35.64
C GLU A 63 -31.07 10.48 -35.48
N GLY A 64 -32.12 11.12 -34.93
CA GLY A 64 -33.43 10.50 -34.75
C GLY A 64 -33.55 9.55 -33.56
N ASN A 65 -32.48 9.32 -32.79
CA ASN A 65 -32.53 8.51 -31.57
C ASN A 65 -32.24 9.36 -30.33
N SER A 66 -33.28 9.79 -29.64
CA SER A 66 -33.21 10.62 -28.44
C SER A 66 -33.05 9.81 -27.14
N THR A 67 -32.82 8.50 -27.24
CA THR A 67 -32.66 7.63 -26.07
C THR A 67 -31.21 7.17 -25.86
N PHE A 68 -30.28 7.59 -26.72
CA PHE A 68 -28.87 7.19 -26.63
C PHE A 68 -27.96 8.42 -26.47
N SER A 69 -27.59 8.73 -25.24
CA SER A 69 -26.71 9.84 -24.90
C SER A 69 -25.58 9.35 -23.98
N LEU A 70 -24.32 9.60 -24.35
CA LEU A 70 -23.17 9.26 -23.53
C LEU A 70 -23.09 10.04 -22.22
N GLU A 71 -23.84 11.17 -22.12
CA GLU A 71 -23.91 11.96 -20.88
C GLU A 71 -24.50 11.15 -19.70
N ASN A 72 -25.42 10.22 -19.96
CA ASN A 72 -26.09 9.44 -18.91
C ASN A 72 -25.83 7.92 -18.99
N ILE A 73 -25.19 7.43 -20.05
CA ILE A 73 -24.86 6.01 -20.21
C ILE A 73 -23.61 5.67 -19.36
N LYS A 74 -23.65 4.53 -18.69
CA LYS A 74 -22.50 3.97 -17.95
C LYS A 74 -21.48 3.41 -18.93
N GLN A 75 -20.23 3.84 -18.81
CA GLN A 75 -19.14 3.52 -19.73
C GLN A 75 -17.96 2.87 -19.05
N GLU A 76 -17.23 2.01 -19.78
CA GLU A 76 -16.03 1.34 -19.26
C GLU A 76 -14.79 2.23 -19.30
N TYR A 77 -14.65 3.07 -20.33
CA TYR A 77 -13.45 3.91 -20.47
C TYR A 77 -13.76 5.15 -21.33
N PRO A 78 -14.46 6.14 -20.78
CA PRO A 78 -14.89 7.34 -21.50
C PRO A 78 -13.74 8.33 -21.73
N THR A 79 -13.86 9.13 -22.79
CA THR A 79 -12.92 10.19 -23.13
C THR A 79 -13.56 11.57 -23.13
N PHE A 80 -12.72 12.60 -23.12
CA PHE A 80 -13.12 13.99 -23.28
C PHE A 80 -13.55 14.29 -24.74
N GLY A 81 -14.54 15.16 -24.89
CA GLY A 81 -14.90 15.73 -26.21
C GLY A 81 -15.78 14.84 -27.10
N CYS A 82 -16.33 13.73 -26.58
CA CYS A 82 -17.09 12.74 -27.32
C CYS A 82 -18.55 12.55 -26.82
N GLY A 83 -19.08 13.50 -26.01
CA GLY A 83 -20.48 13.47 -25.55
C GLY A 83 -20.68 13.01 -24.10
N ASP A 84 -19.70 12.41 -23.42
CA ASP A 84 -19.68 12.26 -21.97
C ASP A 84 -19.14 13.55 -21.34
N MET A 85 -19.90 14.16 -20.43
CA MET A 85 -19.55 15.42 -19.77
C MET A 85 -18.95 15.23 -18.38
N ARG A 86 -18.86 13.98 -17.91
CA ARG A 86 -18.21 13.60 -16.65
C ARG A 86 -16.69 13.58 -16.82
N PHE A 87 -15.96 13.51 -15.71
CA PHE A 87 -14.50 13.44 -15.75
C PHE A 87 -14.03 12.24 -16.60
N PRO A 88 -13.11 12.46 -17.58
CA PRO A 88 -12.71 11.42 -18.53
C PRO A 88 -11.70 10.43 -17.91
N ALA A 89 -11.74 9.18 -18.39
CA ALA A 89 -10.75 8.18 -18.06
C ALA A 89 -9.42 8.39 -18.82
N TYR A 90 -9.49 9.00 -20.00
CA TYR A 90 -8.32 9.38 -20.77
C TYR A 90 -8.59 10.63 -21.62
N GLU A 91 -7.49 11.28 -21.99
CA GLU A 91 -7.52 12.44 -22.89
C GLU A 91 -6.31 12.38 -23.83
N ILE A 92 -6.58 12.51 -25.14
CA ILE A 92 -5.56 12.49 -26.19
C ILE A 92 -5.58 13.83 -26.90
N GLU A 93 -4.39 14.44 -27.10
CA GLU A 93 -4.14 15.55 -27.98
C GLU A 93 -3.48 15.03 -29.29
N ARG A 94 -4.12 15.26 -30.43
CA ARG A 94 -3.60 14.94 -31.77
C ARG A 94 -2.63 16.02 -32.24
N GLU A 95 -1.82 15.75 -33.27
CA GLU A 95 -0.88 16.74 -33.84
C GLU A 95 -1.56 18.04 -34.29
N ASN A 96 -2.79 17.98 -34.73
CA ASN A 96 -3.58 19.16 -35.16
C ASN A 96 -4.22 19.92 -33.97
N GLY A 97 -4.00 19.50 -32.73
CA GLY A 97 -4.56 20.09 -31.52
C GLY A 97 -6.00 19.62 -31.20
N SER A 98 -6.55 18.68 -31.96
CA SER A 98 -7.87 18.11 -31.67
C SER A 98 -7.78 17.10 -30.50
N HIS A 99 -8.79 17.10 -29.64
CA HIS A 99 -9.01 16.09 -28.61
C HIS A 99 -10.10 15.08 -28.98
N VAL A 100 -10.71 15.25 -30.18
CA VAL A 100 -11.78 14.35 -30.61
C VAL A 100 -11.17 13.08 -31.18
N VAL A 101 -11.50 11.96 -30.56
CA VAL A 101 -11.09 10.60 -30.93
C VAL A 101 -12.29 9.65 -30.84
N GLU A 102 -12.29 8.59 -31.65
CA GLU A 102 -13.40 7.64 -31.73
C GLU A 102 -12.90 6.20 -31.62
N PHE A 103 -12.64 5.75 -30.39
CA PHE A 103 -12.23 4.39 -30.13
C PHE A 103 -13.46 3.48 -30.05
N VAL A 104 -13.56 2.56 -30.97
CA VAL A 104 -14.65 1.57 -31.06
C VAL A 104 -14.09 0.16 -30.87
N TYR A 105 -14.94 -0.76 -30.42
CA TYR A 105 -14.60 -2.17 -30.26
C TYR A 105 -14.12 -2.77 -31.57
N LYS A 106 -12.96 -3.40 -31.52
CA LYS A 106 -12.33 -4.09 -32.65
C LYS A 106 -12.38 -5.60 -32.51
N GLU A 107 -11.81 -6.09 -31.41
CA GLU A 107 -11.68 -7.50 -31.11
C GLU A 107 -11.45 -7.72 -29.61
N HIS A 108 -11.46 -8.97 -29.19
CA HIS A 108 -11.09 -9.34 -27.81
C HIS A 108 -10.32 -10.66 -27.78
N LYS A 109 -9.61 -10.87 -26.68
CA LYS A 109 -8.99 -12.16 -26.35
C LYS A 109 -9.36 -12.55 -24.93
N ILE A 110 -9.67 -13.84 -24.74
CA ILE A 110 -9.91 -14.45 -23.43
C ILE A 110 -8.93 -15.60 -23.25
N TYR A 111 -8.18 -15.60 -22.16
CA TYR A 111 -7.21 -16.65 -21.88
C TYR A 111 -7.03 -16.86 -20.38
N ASN A 112 -6.51 -18.02 -19.98
CA ASN A 112 -6.15 -18.34 -18.61
C ASN A 112 -4.83 -17.65 -18.23
N GLY A 113 -4.70 -17.31 -16.95
CA GLY A 113 -3.55 -16.62 -16.43
C GLY A 113 -3.66 -15.09 -16.47
N LYS A 114 -2.57 -14.42 -16.11
CA LYS A 114 -2.47 -12.97 -16.01
C LYS A 114 -1.17 -12.46 -16.62
N PRO A 115 -1.22 -11.48 -17.53
CA PRO A 115 -0.01 -10.92 -18.13
C PRO A 115 0.77 -10.08 -17.13
N LYS A 116 2.09 -10.05 -17.29
CA LYS A 116 2.94 -9.09 -16.58
C LYS A 116 2.79 -7.71 -17.20
N LEU A 117 2.83 -6.68 -16.39
CA LEU A 117 2.94 -5.30 -16.86
C LEU A 117 4.41 -4.92 -16.97
N GLU A 118 4.84 -4.47 -18.14
CA GLU A 118 6.24 -4.16 -18.41
C GLU A 118 6.69 -2.93 -17.60
N GLY A 119 7.74 -3.10 -16.79
CA GLY A 119 8.32 -2.04 -15.95
C GLY A 119 7.48 -1.61 -14.75
N LEU A 120 6.30 -2.20 -14.55
CA LEU A 120 5.38 -1.87 -13.47
C LEU A 120 5.12 -3.04 -12.53
N PRO A 121 5.00 -2.78 -11.21
CA PRO A 121 4.50 -3.78 -10.28
C PRO A 121 3.04 -4.08 -10.55
N ALA A 122 2.66 -5.34 -10.40
CA ALA A 122 1.28 -5.80 -10.54
C ALA A 122 1.06 -7.07 -9.71
N THR A 123 -0.18 -7.35 -9.36
CA THR A 123 -0.53 -8.67 -8.84
C THR A 123 -0.26 -9.75 -9.90
N TYR A 124 0.07 -10.95 -9.47
CA TYR A 124 0.46 -12.05 -10.35
C TYR A 124 -0.27 -13.35 -9.99
N VAL A 125 -0.10 -14.36 -10.85
CA VAL A 125 -0.55 -15.74 -10.61
C VAL A 125 0.68 -16.66 -10.58
N GLU A 126 0.60 -17.74 -9.82
CA GLU A 126 1.62 -18.80 -9.79
C GLU A 126 1.29 -19.91 -10.80
N SER A 127 0.02 -20.03 -11.20
CA SER A 127 -0.49 -20.98 -12.17
C SER A 127 -1.60 -20.31 -13.00
N ASP A 128 -1.70 -20.64 -14.28
CA ASP A 128 -2.65 -20.02 -15.20
C ASP A 128 -4.13 -20.31 -14.87
N ASP A 129 -4.41 -21.35 -14.07
CA ASP A 129 -5.76 -21.67 -13.60
C ASP A 129 -6.26 -20.80 -12.45
N GLU A 130 -5.39 -19.98 -11.84
CA GLU A 130 -5.77 -19.06 -10.75
C GLU A 130 -6.56 -17.85 -11.23
N ALA A 131 -6.46 -17.48 -12.51
CA ALA A 131 -7.13 -16.31 -13.07
C ALA A 131 -7.48 -16.50 -14.55
N GLN A 132 -8.46 -15.71 -15.01
CA GLN A 132 -8.72 -15.49 -16.45
C GLN A 132 -8.60 -14.01 -16.77
N THR A 133 -8.07 -13.72 -17.96
CA THR A 133 -7.91 -12.36 -18.47
C THR A 133 -8.72 -12.16 -19.74
N LEU A 134 -9.42 -11.01 -19.79
CA LEU A 134 -10.01 -10.41 -20.98
C LEU A 134 -9.13 -9.25 -21.43
N GLU A 135 -8.67 -9.29 -22.68
CA GLU A 135 -8.16 -8.14 -23.42
C GLU A 135 -9.26 -7.64 -24.34
N LEU A 136 -9.75 -6.45 -24.10
CA LEU A 136 -10.75 -5.79 -24.93
C LEU A 136 -10.06 -4.70 -25.74
N VAL A 137 -9.95 -4.89 -27.07
CA VAL A 137 -9.24 -3.99 -27.97
C VAL A 137 -10.21 -3.01 -28.60
N LEU A 138 -9.95 -1.73 -28.39
CA LEU A 138 -10.61 -0.60 -29.05
C LEU A 138 -9.62 0.01 -30.05
N GLU A 139 -10.12 0.47 -31.19
CA GLU A 139 -9.31 1.09 -32.24
C GLU A 139 -9.97 2.38 -32.74
N ASP A 140 -9.18 3.44 -32.85
CA ASP A 140 -9.50 4.57 -33.71
C ASP A 140 -8.66 4.45 -34.99
N ALA A 141 -9.29 3.95 -36.05
CA ALA A 141 -8.61 3.69 -37.32
C ALA A 141 -8.15 5.00 -38.03
N SER A 142 -8.75 6.15 -37.71
CA SER A 142 -8.38 7.43 -38.29
C SER A 142 -7.02 7.95 -37.86
N ILE A 143 -6.59 7.54 -36.67
CA ILE A 143 -5.30 7.90 -36.08
C ILE A 143 -4.39 6.68 -35.84
N GLY A 144 -4.79 5.47 -36.31
CA GLY A 144 -4.00 4.26 -36.22
C GLY A 144 -3.58 3.89 -34.78
N THR A 145 -4.46 4.16 -33.82
CA THR A 145 -4.18 3.95 -32.39
C THR A 145 -5.12 2.93 -31.79
N LYS A 146 -4.63 2.12 -30.87
CA LYS A 146 -5.40 1.13 -30.12
C LYS A 146 -5.35 1.41 -28.61
N ILE A 147 -6.45 1.11 -27.95
CA ILE A 147 -6.56 1.04 -26.50
C ILE A 147 -6.93 -0.40 -26.14
N ILE A 148 -6.12 -1.04 -25.32
CA ILE A 148 -6.35 -2.39 -24.84
C ILE A 148 -6.72 -2.30 -23.36
N LEU A 149 -7.98 -2.61 -23.05
CA LEU A 149 -8.49 -2.67 -21.69
C LEU A 149 -8.26 -4.10 -21.15
N LEU A 150 -7.49 -4.23 -20.09
CA LEU A 150 -7.21 -5.51 -19.45
C LEU A 150 -8.08 -5.69 -18.22
N TYR A 151 -8.75 -6.85 -18.13
CA TYR A 151 -9.54 -7.29 -17.00
C TYR A 151 -9.08 -8.67 -16.59
N THR A 152 -8.59 -8.81 -15.37
CA THR A 152 -8.25 -10.13 -14.83
C THR A 152 -9.12 -10.44 -13.63
N ILE A 153 -9.86 -11.55 -13.67
CA ILE A 153 -10.65 -12.06 -12.55
C ILE A 153 -9.96 -13.26 -11.93
N TYR A 154 -9.85 -13.26 -10.59
CA TYR A 154 -9.26 -14.36 -9.82
C TYR A 154 -10.30 -15.41 -9.41
N GLU A 155 -9.91 -16.70 -9.37
CA GLU A 155 -10.80 -17.78 -8.89
C GLU A 155 -11.01 -17.71 -7.38
N ALA A 156 -9.92 -17.54 -6.62
CA ALA A 156 -9.92 -17.67 -5.16
C ALA A 156 -10.19 -16.36 -4.40
N PHE A 157 -10.46 -15.26 -5.11
CA PHE A 157 -10.65 -13.94 -4.52
C PHE A 157 -11.79 -13.18 -5.20
N PRO A 158 -12.63 -12.46 -4.45
CA PRO A 158 -13.61 -11.52 -5.03
C PRO A 158 -12.92 -10.27 -5.59
N VAL A 159 -12.04 -10.48 -6.57
CA VAL A 159 -11.12 -9.47 -7.12
C VAL A 159 -11.18 -9.46 -8.64
N ILE A 160 -11.23 -8.24 -9.18
CA ILE A 160 -10.91 -7.95 -10.58
C ILE A 160 -9.77 -6.93 -10.59
N THR A 161 -8.75 -7.16 -11.42
CA THR A 161 -7.72 -6.15 -11.66
C THR A 161 -7.89 -5.52 -13.03
N ARG A 162 -7.60 -4.22 -13.12
CA ARG A 162 -7.73 -3.41 -14.33
C ARG A 162 -6.43 -2.67 -14.64
N SER A 163 -6.07 -2.63 -15.91
CA SER A 163 -5.06 -1.71 -16.46
C SER A 163 -5.34 -1.45 -17.93
N VAL A 164 -4.66 -0.47 -18.51
CA VAL A 164 -4.89 -0.04 -19.89
C VAL A 164 -3.57 0.11 -20.61
N ARG A 165 -3.50 -0.37 -21.84
CA ARG A 165 -2.37 -0.20 -22.72
C ARG A 165 -2.79 0.59 -23.96
N PHE A 166 -2.02 1.63 -24.29
CA PHE A 166 -2.17 2.42 -25.52
C PHE A 166 -1.06 2.01 -26.49
N GLU A 167 -1.41 1.81 -27.75
CA GLU A 167 -0.46 1.46 -28.81
C GLU A 167 -0.68 2.37 -30.03
N CYS A 168 0.37 2.98 -30.56
CA CYS A 168 0.32 3.87 -31.72
C CYS A 168 1.04 3.21 -32.90
N ASP A 169 0.28 2.88 -33.96
CA ASP A 169 0.80 2.31 -35.22
C ASP A 169 0.82 3.35 -36.37
N SER A 170 0.45 4.60 -36.08
CA SER A 170 0.35 5.70 -37.06
C SER A 170 1.66 6.48 -37.19
N ASP A 171 1.83 7.13 -38.33
CA ASP A 171 2.87 8.16 -38.52
C ASP A 171 2.51 9.49 -37.83
N GLU A 172 1.21 9.74 -37.54
CA GLU A 172 0.75 10.85 -36.70
C GLU A 172 1.05 10.53 -35.23
N LYS A 173 1.76 11.43 -34.55
CA LYS A 173 1.97 11.33 -33.11
C LYS A 173 0.71 11.66 -32.33
N ILE A 174 0.50 10.98 -31.21
CA ILE A 174 -0.52 11.32 -30.24
C ILE A 174 0.11 11.64 -28.89
N THR A 175 -0.51 12.53 -28.12
CA THR A 175 -0.06 12.84 -26.75
C THR A 175 -1.15 12.51 -25.75
N LEU A 176 -0.89 11.58 -24.85
CA LEU A 176 -1.74 11.29 -23.71
C LEU A 176 -1.61 12.45 -22.71
N LEU A 177 -2.68 13.16 -22.44
CA LEU A 177 -2.77 14.18 -21.39
C LEU A 177 -3.29 13.60 -20.08
N SER A 178 -4.06 12.52 -20.18
CA SER A 178 -4.56 11.72 -19.07
C SER A 178 -4.69 10.25 -19.48
N ALA A 179 -4.41 9.33 -18.56
CA ALA A 179 -4.59 7.89 -18.75
C ALA A 179 -4.85 7.23 -17.38
N MET A 180 -6.12 7.07 -17.02
CA MET A 180 -6.51 6.36 -15.79
C MET A 180 -6.36 4.85 -15.97
N SER A 181 -6.13 4.13 -14.90
CA SER A 181 -6.03 2.66 -14.92
C SER A 181 -7.37 1.98 -15.11
N ALA A 182 -8.45 2.61 -14.64
CA ALA A 182 -9.81 2.16 -14.81
C ALA A 182 -10.84 3.26 -14.55
N CYS A 183 -12.04 3.06 -15.12
CA CYS A 183 -13.28 3.74 -14.79
C CYS A 183 -14.32 2.70 -14.38
N VAL A 184 -15.13 2.99 -13.37
CA VAL A 184 -16.21 2.14 -12.89
C VAL A 184 -17.42 3.00 -12.58
N ASP A 185 -18.52 2.81 -13.32
CA ASP A 185 -19.79 3.52 -13.10
C ASP A 185 -20.73 2.65 -12.27
N LEU A 186 -20.92 2.97 -10.98
CA LEU A 186 -21.83 2.26 -10.09
C LEU A 186 -23.29 2.71 -10.33
N LEU A 187 -24.24 1.86 -9.94
CA LEU A 187 -25.66 2.03 -10.26
C LEU A 187 -26.33 3.20 -9.55
N ASP A 188 -25.76 3.65 -8.42
CA ASP A 188 -26.32 4.72 -7.58
C ASP A 188 -25.21 5.45 -6.80
N LYS A 189 -25.59 6.52 -6.08
CA LYS A 189 -24.69 7.35 -5.27
C LYS A 189 -24.74 7.06 -3.77
N ASP A 190 -25.58 6.11 -3.32
CA ASP A 190 -25.87 5.90 -1.90
C ASP A 190 -24.73 5.18 -1.18
N TYR A 191 -23.54 5.81 -1.19
CA TYR A 191 -22.32 5.33 -0.58
C TYR A 191 -21.69 6.39 0.32
N GLU A 192 -20.86 5.92 1.22
CA GLU A 192 -19.86 6.71 1.92
C GLU A 192 -18.48 6.36 1.37
N MET A 193 -17.70 7.39 1.04
CA MET A 193 -16.32 7.24 0.64
C MET A 193 -15.44 7.08 1.88
N ILE A 194 -14.57 6.08 1.86
CA ILE A 194 -13.57 5.83 2.90
C ILE A 194 -12.19 6.01 2.25
N ASP A 195 -11.34 6.79 2.89
CA ASP A 195 -9.94 7.00 2.50
C ASP A 195 -9.02 7.03 3.72
N LEU A 196 -7.71 6.95 3.44
CA LEU A 196 -6.66 6.95 4.44
C LEU A 196 -5.83 8.23 4.29
N ALA A 197 -6.09 9.19 5.17
CA ALA A 197 -5.45 10.49 5.15
C ALA A 197 -4.44 10.66 6.30
N GLY A 198 -3.53 11.60 6.17
CA GLY A 198 -2.57 11.86 7.22
C GLY A 198 -1.56 12.94 6.92
N VAL A 199 -0.48 12.87 7.65
CA VAL A 199 0.71 13.71 7.54
C VAL A 199 1.88 12.91 8.13
N TRP A 200 3.12 13.39 8.01
CA TRP A 200 4.26 12.80 8.70
C TRP A 200 3.97 12.54 10.19
N ALA A 201 4.30 11.35 10.69
CA ALA A 201 4.08 10.87 12.05
C ALA A 201 2.58 10.70 12.45
N ARG A 202 1.65 10.79 11.49
CA ARG A 202 0.21 10.57 11.69
C ARG A 202 -0.42 10.06 10.40
N GLU A 203 0.11 8.97 9.88
CA GLU A 203 -0.26 8.41 8.59
C GLU A 203 -1.54 7.57 8.67
N ARG A 204 -2.26 7.49 7.56
CA ARG A 204 -3.38 6.56 7.28
C ARG A 204 -4.49 6.57 8.33
N HIS A 205 -4.86 7.75 8.85
CA HIS A 205 -6.08 7.90 9.62
C HIS A 205 -7.29 7.67 8.72
N VAL A 206 -8.20 6.80 9.16
CA VAL A 206 -9.43 6.48 8.42
C VAL A 206 -10.37 7.67 8.43
N ARG A 207 -10.80 8.09 7.23
CA ARG A 207 -11.89 9.06 7.06
C ARG A 207 -13.05 8.38 6.36
N ARG A 208 -14.27 8.76 6.73
CA ARG A 208 -15.52 8.26 6.14
C ARG A 208 -16.49 9.43 6.01
N HIS A 209 -17.01 9.65 4.80
CA HIS A 209 -17.94 10.75 4.50
C HIS A 209 -18.89 10.36 3.37
N LYS A 210 -20.13 10.87 3.42
CA LYS A 210 -21.12 10.63 2.37
C LYS A 210 -20.67 11.22 1.05
N LEU A 211 -21.00 10.55 -0.06
CA LEU A 211 -20.86 11.12 -1.38
C LEU A 211 -21.90 12.24 -1.57
N ASP A 212 -21.49 13.28 -2.28
CA ASP A 212 -22.33 14.38 -2.73
C ASP A 212 -22.07 14.66 -4.21
N TYR A 213 -22.93 15.43 -4.85
CA TYR A 213 -22.80 15.80 -6.26
C TYR A 213 -21.44 16.44 -6.57
N GLY A 214 -20.88 16.10 -7.74
CA GLY A 214 -19.56 16.51 -8.17
C GLY A 214 -18.46 15.55 -7.74
N ILE A 215 -17.21 16.02 -7.72
CA ILE A 215 -16.03 15.19 -7.55
C ILE A 215 -15.52 15.24 -6.11
N GLN A 216 -15.40 14.07 -5.46
CA GLN A 216 -14.66 13.87 -4.23
C GLN A 216 -13.38 13.11 -4.58
N SER A 217 -12.22 13.65 -4.24
CA SER A 217 -10.94 13.10 -4.67
C SER A 217 -9.88 13.07 -3.59
N ILE A 218 -8.97 12.11 -3.74
CA ILE A 218 -7.69 12.01 -3.04
C ILE A 218 -6.57 11.89 -4.08
N TYR A 219 -5.40 12.45 -3.79
CA TYR A 219 -4.33 12.49 -4.79
C TYR A 219 -2.95 12.75 -4.17
N SER A 220 -1.92 12.54 -4.97
CA SER A 220 -0.57 13.03 -4.73
C SER A 220 0.04 13.63 -5.98
N MET A 221 0.75 14.75 -5.80
CA MET A 221 1.64 15.38 -6.79
C MET A 221 3.05 15.57 -6.22
N ARG A 222 3.47 14.69 -5.31
CA ARG A 222 4.70 14.81 -4.51
C ARG A 222 5.85 13.95 -5.04
N GLY A 223 5.68 13.29 -6.18
CA GLY A 223 6.63 12.30 -6.71
C GLY A 223 6.59 10.96 -5.99
N CYS A 224 5.70 10.81 -5.04
CA CYS A 224 5.41 9.55 -4.34
C CYS A 224 3.93 9.48 -3.98
N SER A 225 3.45 8.29 -3.54
CA SER A 225 2.06 8.08 -3.11
C SER A 225 1.63 8.95 -1.92
N SER A 226 2.56 9.35 -1.07
CA SER A 226 2.48 10.29 0.06
C SER A 226 1.78 9.79 1.32
N TYR A 227 2.06 10.44 2.43
CA TYR A 227 1.35 10.21 3.70
C TYR A 227 0.08 11.07 3.84
N GLN A 228 -0.13 12.07 2.95
CA GLN A 228 -1.35 12.87 2.95
C GLN A 228 -2.56 12.04 2.53
N PHE A 229 -2.38 11.21 1.52
CA PHE A 229 -3.35 10.21 1.08
C PHE A 229 -2.65 8.94 0.61
N ASN A 230 -3.21 7.79 0.97
CA ASN A 230 -2.79 6.50 0.42
C ASN A 230 -3.52 6.25 -0.92
N PRO A 231 -2.93 5.55 -1.90
CA PRO A 231 -3.57 5.24 -3.18
C PRO A 231 -4.66 4.16 -3.02
N PHE A 232 -5.62 4.43 -2.14
CA PHE A 232 -6.74 3.58 -1.79
C PHE A 232 -7.98 4.43 -1.51
N LEU A 233 -9.12 4.01 -2.04
CA LEU A 233 -10.44 4.45 -1.61
C LEU A 233 -11.40 3.28 -1.55
N ALA A 234 -12.41 3.35 -0.69
CA ALA A 234 -13.52 2.42 -0.70
C ALA A 234 -14.86 3.16 -0.71
N LEU A 235 -15.86 2.53 -1.31
CA LEU A 235 -17.25 2.95 -1.26
C LEU A 235 -18.04 1.93 -0.46
N ALA A 236 -18.58 2.34 0.65
CA ALA A 236 -19.33 1.50 1.57
C ALA A 236 -20.78 1.98 1.67
N ARG A 237 -21.74 1.07 1.75
CA ARG A 237 -23.11 1.46 2.10
C ARG A 237 -23.15 2.08 3.50
N GLU A 238 -24.08 3.01 3.77
CA GLU A 238 -24.21 3.70 5.05
C GLU A 238 -24.33 2.75 6.25
N ASN A 239 -24.98 1.60 6.04
CA ASN A 239 -25.14 0.56 7.07
C ASN A 239 -23.98 -0.43 7.16
N ALA A 240 -22.94 -0.28 6.34
CA ALA A 240 -21.77 -1.15 6.40
C ALA A 240 -20.87 -0.78 7.59
N ASP A 241 -20.47 -1.80 8.33
CA ASP A 241 -19.52 -1.70 9.43
C ASP A 241 -18.31 -2.65 9.20
N GLU A 242 -17.59 -2.98 10.25
CA GLU A 242 -16.45 -3.91 10.15
C GLU A 242 -16.86 -5.34 9.76
N PHE A 243 -18.11 -5.75 9.95
CA PHE A 243 -18.53 -7.16 9.86
C PHE A 243 -19.71 -7.42 8.93
N GLN A 244 -20.33 -6.39 8.41
CA GLN A 244 -21.50 -6.49 7.54
C GLN A 244 -21.58 -5.33 6.56
N GLY A 245 -22.38 -5.52 5.51
CA GLY A 245 -22.70 -4.51 4.51
C GLY A 245 -21.79 -4.56 3.30
N GLN A 246 -22.28 -3.96 2.23
CA GLN A 246 -21.63 -3.93 0.93
C GLN A 246 -20.52 -2.89 0.89
N VAL A 247 -19.34 -3.31 0.45
CA VAL A 247 -18.15 -2.47 0.30
C VAL A 247 -17.46 -2.77 -1.02
N TYR A 248 -17.10 -1.74 -1.75
CA TYR A 248 -16.20 -1.76 -2.90
C TYR A 248 -14.88 -1.14 -2.50
N GLY A 249 -13.77 -1.86 -2.60
CA GLY A 249 -12.42 -1.36 -2.34
C GLY A 249 -11.63 -1.21 -3.64
N PHE A 250 -10.91 -0.10 -3.78
CA PHE A 250 -10.09 0.23 -4.95
C PHE A 250 -8.69 0.62 -4.48
N SER A 251 -7.67 -0.02 -5.03
CA SER A 251 -6.27 0.24 -4.66
C SER A 251 -5.39 0.24 -5.89
N LEU A 252 -4.54 1.27 -6.03
CA LEU A 252 -3.64 1.43 -7.16
C LEU A 252 -2.26 0.87 -6.84
N VAL A 253 -1.78 -0.07 -7.63
CA VAL A 253 -0.43 -0.66 -7.50
C VAL A 253 0.59 0.29 -8.14
N TYR A 254 0.83 1.42 -7.46
CA TYR A 254 1.67 2.49 -7.96
C TYR A 254 2.21 3.36 -6.81
N SER A 255 3.46 3.81 -6.94
CA SER A 255 4.15 4.57 -5.89
C SER A 255 4.38 6.04 -6.23
N GLY A 256 3.92 6.50 -7.42
CA GLY A 256 4.10 7.87 -7.91
C GLY A 256 2.89 8.78 -7.69
N ASN A 257 2.86 9.85 -8.47
CA ASN A 257 1.74 10.78 -8.48
C ASN A 257 0.46 10.09 -8.96
N PHE A 258 -0.57 10.10 -8.13
CA PHE A 258 -1.83 9.43 -8.43
C PHE A 258 -3.05 10.34 -8.22
N LEU A 259 -4.13 10.00 -8.88
CA LEU A 259 -5.48 10.51 -8.64
C LEU A 259 -6.42 9.33 -8.41
N ALA A 260 -7.23 9.41 -7.36
CA ALA A 260 -8.36 8.54 -7.13
C ALA A 260 -9.57 9.39 -6.74
N GLN A 261 -10.69 9.21 -7.43
CA GLN A 261 -11.86 10.04 -7.23
C GLN A 261 -13.16 9.29 -7.43
N THR A 262 -14.23 9.82 -6.83
CA THR A 262 -15.60 9.45 -7.11
C THR A 262 -16.36 10.70 -7.53
N GLU A 263 -16.96 10.68 -8.71
CA GLU A 263 -17.85 11.73 -9.22
C GLU A 263 -19.29 11.23 -9.12
N VAL A 264 -20.16 12.04 -8.52
CA VAL A 264 -21.61 11.82 -8.56
C VAL A 264 -22.20 12.78 -9.57
N ASP A 265 -22.80 12.22 -10.61
CA ASP A 265 -23.40 12.99 -11.70
C ASP A 265 -24.85 13.41 -11.40
N ASN A 266 -25.45 14.16 -12.35
CA ASN A 266 -26.81 14.68 -12.23
C ASN A 266 -27.91 13.59 -12.23
N TYR A 267 -27.55 12.35 -12.55
CA TYR A 267 -28.45 11.20 -12.64
C TYR A 267 -28.21 10.17 -11.54
N ASP A 268 -27.50 10.61 -10.48
CA ASP A 268 -27.18 9.79 -9.30
C ASP A 268 -26.26 8.59 -9.57
N THR A 269 -25.51 8.61 -10.69
CA THR A 269 -24.46 7.62 -10.94
C THR A 269 -23.19 8.01 -10.20
N ALA A 270 -22.54 7.05 -9.55
CA ALA A 270 -21.24 7.26 -8.95
C ALA A 270 -20.14 6.67 -9.85
N ARG A 271 -19.31 7.53 -10.45
CA ARG A 271 -18.16 7.15 -11.27
C ARG A 271 -16.89 7.12 -10.44
N VAL A 272 -16.24 5.97 -10.34
CA VAL A 272 -14.91 5.83 -9.73
C VAL A 272 -13.83 5.84 -10.80
N LEU A 273 -12.82 6.70 -10.62
CA LEU A 273 -11.64 6.78 -11.48
C LEU A 273 -10.38 6.69 -10.62
N MET A 274 -9.39 5.92 -11.07
CA MET A 274 -8.10 5.81 -10.38
C MET A 274 -6.98 5.59 -11.40
N GLY A 275 -5.86 6.29 -11.22
CA GLY A 275 -4.69 6.17 -12.11
C GLY A 275 -3.61 7.20 -11.82
N ILE A 276 -2.72 7.40 -12.80
CA ILE A 276 -1.68 8.43 -12.74
C ILE A 276 -2.34 9.82 -12.72
N HIS A 277 -1.83 10.72 -11.87
CA HIS A 277 -2.34 12.08 -11.79
C HIS A 277 -2.09 12.84 -13.10
N PRO A 278 -3.12 13.41 -13.76
CA PRO A 278 -2.97 14.06 -15.06
C PRO A 278 -2.16 15.36 -15.00
N ASN A 279 -2.14 16.06 -13.85
CA ASN A 279 -1.38 17.29 -13.73
C ASN A 279 0.14 17.03 -13.75
N GLY A 280 0.81 17.61 -14.73
CA GLY A 280 2.24 17.39 -14.96
C GLY A 280 2.56 16.09 -15.71
N PHE A 281 1.55 15.38 -16.21
CA PHE A 281 1.67 14.21 -17.06
C PHE A 281 1.40 14.57 -18.53
N LYS A 282 2.34 14.26 -19.40
CA LYS A 282 2.15 14.24 -20.86
C LYS A 282 3.03 13.12 -21.43
N TRP A 283 2.39 12.24 -22.22
CA TRP A 283 3.10 11.11 -22.78
C TRP A 283 2.84 11.00 -24.28
N THR A 284 3.79 11.48 -25.07
CA THR A 284 3.72 11.39 -26.54
C THR A 284 4.12 10.00 -26.99
N LEU A 285 3.33 9.44 -27.88
CA LEU A 285 3.55 8.16 -28.57
C LEU A 285 3.72 8.42 -30.07
N GLY A 286 4.81 7.90 -30.62
CA GLY A 286 5.06 7.76 -32.04
C GLY A 286 4.77 6.35 -32.52
N LYS A 287 4.98 6.11 -33.82
CA LYS A 287 4.77 4.81 -34.45
C LYS A 287 5.55 3.67 -33.79
N GLY A 288 4.86 2.61 -33.42
CA GLY A 288 5.42 1.44 -32.73
C GLY A 288 5.66 1.63 -31.25
N GLU A 289 5.32 2.78 -30.68
CA GLU A 289 5.42 3.03 -29.23
C GLU A 289 4.13 2.68 -28.51
N ALA A 290 4.29 2.34 -27.23
CA ALA A 290 3.18 2.00 -26.35
C ALA A 290 3.32 2.68 -24.98
N PHE A 291 2.19 2.84 -24.29
CA PHE A 291 2.12 3.28 -22.89
C PHE A 291 1.25 2.32 -22.09
N GLN A 292 1.73 1.90 -20.92
CA GLN A 292 1.02 1.03 -19.99
C GLN A 292 0.69 1.78 -18.71
N THR A 293 -0.58 1.77 -18.29
CA THR A 293 -1.00 2.31 -16.99
C THR A 293 -0.65 1.33 -15.85
N PRO A 294 -0.49 1.83 -14.60
CA PRO A 294 -0.44 0.97 -13.42
C PRO A 294 -1.70 0.12 -13.27
N GLU A 295 -1.61 -0.95 -12.48
CA GLU A 295 -2.76 -1.80 -12.15
C GLU A 295 -3.63 -1.19 -11.06
N MET A 296 -4.95 -1.21 -11.24
CA MET A 296 -5.94 -0.99 -10.20
C MET A 296 -6.54 -2.33 -9.76
N VAL A 297 -6.51 -2.60 -8.45
CA VAL A 297 -7.12 -3.76 -7.81
C VAL A 297 -8.48 -3.38 -7.27
N MET A 298 -9.51 -4.10 -7.67
CA MET A 298 -10.90 -3.91 -7.28
C MET A 298 -11.38 -5.08 -6.44
N VAL A 299 -11.84 -4.82 -5.23
CA VAL A 299 -12.36 -5.81 -4.28
C VAL A 299 -13.82 -5.53 -3.99
N TYR A 300 -14.63 -6.57 -3.92
CA TYR A 300 -16.02 -6.50 -3.46
C TYR A 300 -16.22 -7.33 -2.21
N SER A 301 -16.98 -6.83 -1.24
CA SER A 301 -17.31 -7.54 0.00
C SER A 301 -18.75 -7.27 0.45
N GLU A 302 -19.46 -8.30 0.93
CA GLU A 302 -20.71 -8.17 1.69
C GLU A 302 -20.49 -8.37 3.20
N ALA A 303 -19.27 -8.75 3.59
CA ALA A 303 -18.85 -8.96 4.97
C ALA A 303 -18.20 -7.71 5.60
N GLY A 304 -18.61 -6.53 5.15
CA GLY A 304 -18.14 -5.25 5.67
C GLY A 304 -16.68 -4.95 5.35
N LEU A 305 -16.09 -4.04 6.13
CA LEU A 305 -14.72 -3.56 5.95
C LEU A 305 -13.67 -4.64 6.25
N ASN A 306 -13.90 -5.53 7.23
CA ASN A 306 -12.97 -6.64 7.47
C ASN A 306 -12.94 -7.62 6.30
N GLY A 307 -14.08 -7.93 5.67
CA GLY A 307 -14.13 -8.79 4.48
C GLY A 307 -13.32 -8.22 3.31
N MET A 308 -13.50 -6.93 3.03
CA MET A 308 -12.70 -6.20 2.04
C MET A 308 -11.20 -6.26 2.39
N SER A 309 -10.84 -5.92 3.63
CA SER A 309 -9.44 -5.89 4.09
C SER A 309 -8.79 -7.27 4.01
N GLN A 310 -9.47 -8.33 4.45
CA GLN A 310 -8.97 -9.70 4.42
C GLN A 310 -8.69 -10.18 2.99
N THR A 311 -9.52 -9.75 2.05
CA THR A 311 -9.29 -10.01 0.61
C THR A 311 -8.01 -9.33 0.13
N PHE A 312 -7.82 -8.03 0.41
CA PHE A 312 -6.57 -7.33 0.10
C PHE A 312 -5.36 -7.99 0.79
N HIS A 313 -5.47 -8.31 2.09
CA HIS A 313 -4.38 -8.92 2.86
C HIS A 313 -3.91 -10.24 2.24
N LYS A 314 -4.86 -11.12 1.93
CA LYS A 314 -4.54 -12.43 1.35
C LYS A 314 -3.95 -12.28 -0.05
N LEU A 315 -4.56 -11.44 -0.90
CA LEU A 315 -4.06 -11.16 -2.25
C LEU A 315 -2.65 -10.55 -2.20
N TYR A 316 -2.45 -9.49 -1.43
CA TYR A 316 -1.17 -8.78 -1.39
C TYR A 316 -0.06 -9.60 -0.78
N ARG A 317 -0.35 -10.37 0.26
CA ARG A 317 0.63 -11.28 0.86
C ARG A 317 1.04 -12.40 -0.08
N THR A 318 0.12 -12.94 -0.89
CA THR A 318 0.37 -14.17 -1.68
C THR A 318 0.53 -13.94 -3.17
N ARG A 319 0.01 -12.81 -3.71
CA ARG A 319 -0.02 -12.53 -5.16
C ARG A 319 0.42 -11.10 -5.53
N LEU A 320 1.06 -10.37 -4.59
CA LEU A 320 1.73 -9.11 -4.87
C LEU A 320 3.15 -9.13 -4.30
N ALA A 321 3.32 -9.27 -2.99
CA ALA A 321 4.65 -9.49 -2.39
C ALA A 321 5.29 -10.72 -3.01
N ARG A 322 6.60 -10.67 -3.31
CA ARG A 322 7.30 -11.72 -4.05
C ARG A 322 8.67 -12.05 -3.44
N GLY A 323 9.36 -13.00 -4.06
CA GLY A 323 10.70 -13.41 -3.69
C GLY A 323 10.75 -14.24 -2.41
N THR A 324 11.98 -14.48 -1.94
CA THR A 324 12.26 -15.33 -0.78
C THR A 324 11.54 -14.91 0.49
N TRP A 325 11.35 -13.61 0.67
CA TRP A 325 10.79 -13.03 1.89
C TRP A 325 9.26 -12.91 1.91
N ARG A 326 8.57 -13.28 0.84
CA ARG A 326 7.10 -13.33 0.83
C ARG A 326 6.55 -14.23 1.95
N ASP A 327 7.10 -15.43 2.08
CA ASP A 327 6.58 -16.47 2.98
C ASP A 327 7.44 -16.69 4.24
N LYS A 328 8.66 -16.14 4.28
CA LYS A 328 9.53 -16.23 5.45
C LYS A 328 9.08 -15.27 6.56
N VAL A 329 9.08 -15.77 7.78
CA VAL A 329 8.88 -14.93 8.97
C VAL A 329 10.00 -13.90 9.12
N ARG A 330 9.65 -12.69 9.57
CA ARG A 330 10.58 -11.59 9.73
C ARG A 330 11.48 -11.80 10.95
N PRO A 331 12.77 -11.45 10.86
CA PRO A 331 13.67 -11.48 12.01
C PRO A 331 13.28 -10.37 13.00
N ILE A 332 13.49 -10.63 14.30
CA ILE A 332 13.36 -9.63 15.35
C ILE A 332 14.62 -8.76 15.34
N LEU A 333 14.45 -7.46 15.07
CA LEU A 333 15.57 -6.55 14.86
C LEU A 333 15.77 -5.56 16.02
N ILE A 334 16.97 -5.00 16.08
CA ILE A 334 17.30 -3.72 16.72
C ILE A 334 17.75 -2.75 15.64
N ASN A 335 17.19 -1.53 15.65
CA ASN A 335 17.64 -0.43 14.81
C ASN A 335 18.42 0.57 15.66
N SER A 336 19.56 1.06 15.16
CA SER A 336 20.45 1.96 15.90
C SER A 336 19.98 3.42 15.92
N TRP A 337 18.95 3.82 15.15
CA TRP A 337 18.58 5.22 14.97
C TRP A 337 18.19 5.90 16.29
N GLU A 338 17.11 5.49 16.95
CA GLU A 338 16.69 6.09 18.21
C GLU A 338 17.62 5.76 19.39
N ALA A 339 18.56 4.82 19.23
CA ALA A 339 19.59 4.55 20.24
C ALA A 339 20.67 5.64 20.25
N PHE A 340 21.13 6.08 19.08
CA PHE A 340 22.33 6.91 18.97
C PHE A 340 22.21 8.08 17.99
N TYR A 341 21.25 8.09 17.09
CA TYR A 341 21.22 9.00 15.95
C TYR A 341 22.55 8.98 15.19
N PHE A 342 23.20 10.15 15.02
CA PHE A 342 24.51 10.25 14.37
C PHE A 342 25.70 10.05 15.32
N ASP A 343 25.49 10.04 16.67
CA ASP A 343 26.54 9.92 17.67
C ASP A 343 26.92 8.45 17.95
N PHE A 344 27.60 7.82 17.00
CA PHE A 344 28.10 6.47 17.15
C PHE A 344 29.50 6.27 16.55
N ASP A 345 30.15 5.23 17.05
CA ASP A 345 31.38 4.63 16.52
C ASP A 345 31.30 3.09 16.65
N ALA A 346 32.27 2.37 16.10
CA ALA A 346 32.23 0.91 16.15
C ALA A 346 32.13 0.33 17.59
N PRO A 347 32.82 0.83 18.63
CA PRO A 347 32.64 0.36 20.01
C PRO A 347 31.19 0.51 20.51
N LYS A 348 30.53 1.63 20.27
CA LYS A 348 29.11 1.83 20.66
C LYS A 348 28.19 0.85 19.93
N LEU A 349 28.38 0.70 18.60
CA LEU A 349 27.59 -0.24 17.79
C LEU A 349 27.80 -1.70 18.25
N LEU A 350 29.03 -2.09 18.51
CA LEU A 350 29.35 -3.44 18.99
C LEU A 350 28.78 -3.69 20.39
N GLY A 351 28.79 -2.69 21.28
CA GLY A 351 28.15 -2.77 22.59
C GLY A 351 26.63 -2.98 22.49
N LEU A 352 25.94 -2.22 21.57
CA LEU A 352 24.51 -2.43 21.29
C LEU A 352 24.24 -3.81 20.69
N ALA A 353 25.13 -4.31 19.82
CA ALA A 353 25.00 -5.63 19.20
C ALA A 353 25.22 -6.75 20.26
N ASP A 354 26.14 -6.58 21.21
CA ASP A 354 26.32 -7.53 22.34
C ASP A 354 25.06 -7.62 23.20
N ALA A 355 24.47 -6.46 23.55
CA ALA A 355 23.25 -6.42 24.34
C ALA A 355 22.06 -7.03 23.55
N ALA A 356 21.95 -6.77 22.25
CA ALA A 356 20.90 -7.33 21.39
C ALA A 356 21.01 -8.85 21.28
N ALA A 357 22.22 -9.37 21.08
CA ALA A 357 22.48 -10.82 21.00
C ALA A 357 22.14 -11.51 22.34
N ASP A 358 22.55 -10.93 23.48
CA ASP A 358 22.24 -11.46 24.81
C ASP A 358 20.73 -11.50 25.11
N LEU A 359 19.97 -10.53 24.58
CA LEU A 359 18.52 -10.49 24.71
C LEU A 359 17.82 -11.45 23.75
N GLY A 360 18.51 -11.99 22.74
CA GLY A 360 17.98 -12.96 21.78
C GLY A 360 17.40 -12.37 20.51
N MET A 361 17.76 -11.12 20.16
CA MET A 361 17.43 -10.51 18.87
C MET A 361 18.14 -11.24 17.72
N GLU A 362 17.73 -11.02 16.48
CA GLU A 362 18.17 -11.81 15.32
C GLU A 362 18.85 -10.97 14.23
N LEU A 363 18.61 -9.65 14.24
CA LEU A 363 19.11 -8.72 13.22
C LEU A 363 19.50 -7.39 13.86
N PHE A 364 20.66 -6.89 13.50
CA PHE A 364 21.15 -5.56 13.84
C PHE A 364 21.11 -4.67 12.59
N VAL A 365 20.42 -3.53 12.66
CA VAL A 365 20.32 -2.58 11.56
C VAL A 365 21.11 -1.31 11.90
N LEU A 366 22.17 -1.05 11.14
CA LEU A 366 22.90 0.21 11.16
C LEU A 366 22.14 1.25 10.31
N ASP A 367 21.53 2.22 10.97
CA ASP A 367 20.76 3.29 10.35
C ASP A 367 21.66 4.42 9.80
N ASP A 368 21.13 5.60 9.48
CA ASP A 368 21.82 6.74 8.87
C ASP A 368 23.11 7.14 9.61
N GLY A 369 24.16 7.55 8.86
CA GLY A 369 25.39 8.10 9.43
C GLY A 369 26.66 7.28 9.25
N TRP A 370 26.64 6.14 8.51
CA TRP A 370 27.78 5.24 8.35
C TRP A 370 28.71 5.57 7.18
N PHE A 371 28.32 6.51 6.29
CA PHE A 371 28.97 6.79 5.00
C PHE A 371 29.48 8.24 4.90
N GLY A 372 30.44 8.49 4.00
CA GLY A 372 30.99 9.81 3.68
C GLY A 372 31.45 10.58 4.93
N LYS A 373 31.01 11.83 5.07
CA LYS A 373 31.22 12.70 6.24
C LYS A 373 29.89 12.96 6.98
N ARG A 374 29.05 11.92 7.08
CA ARG A 374 27.68 11.99 7.58
C ARG A 374 27.64 11.96 9.11
N ASP A 375 27.92 13.11 9.74
CA ASP A 375 27.82 13.29 11.20
C ASP A 375 26.55 14.05 11.63
N ASP A 376 25.80 14.54 10.62
CA ASP A 376 24.48 15.13 10.73
C ASP A 376 23.73 15.04 9.39
N SER A 377 22.54 15.61 9.29
CA SER A 377 21.72 15.53 8.07
C SER A 377 22.16 16.48 6.93
N THR A 378 23.27 17.23 7.08
CA THR A 378 23.60 18.34 6.15
C THR A 378 24.54 17.95 5.01
N SER A 379 25.17 16.77 5.09
CA SER A 379 26.21 16.33 4.14
C SER A 379 26.08 14.88 3.69
N SER A 380 26.81 14.54 2.63
CA SER A 380 27.18 13.20 2.14
C SER A 380 26.07 12.30 1.60
N LEU A 381 24.79 12.69 1.56
CA LEU A 381 23.84 11.89 0.78
C LEU A 381 24.27 11.82 -0.69
N GLY A 382 24.30 10.61 -1.24
CA GLY A 382 24.84 10.29 -2.56
C GLY A 382 26.22 9.65 -2.52
N ASP A 383 26.95 9.81 -1.43
CA ASP A 383 28.33 9.31 -1.22
C ASP A 383 28.32 7.98 -0.49
N TRP A 384 27.86 6.90 -1.14
CA TRP A 384 27.62 5.58 -0.51
C TRP A 384 28.93 4.79 -0.31
N TYR A 385 29.98 5.43 0.22
CA TYR A 385 31.21 4.77 0.67
C TYR A 385 31.35 4.87 2.19
N PRO A 386 31.79 3.78 2.88
CA PRO A 386 31.85 3.75 4.34
C PRO A 386 32.82 4.79 4.92
N ASN A 387 32.44 5.37 6.06
CA ASN A 387 33.33 6.24 6.84
C ASN A 387 34.21 5.38 7.77
N GLU A 388 35.36 4.97 7.27
CA GLU A 388 36.28 4.07 8.01
C GLU A 388 36.87 4.72 9.27
N GLU A 389 37.01 6.05 9.31
CA GLU A 389 37.49 6.78 10.50
C GLU A 389 36.45 6.67 11.63
N LYS A 390 35.18 6.95 11.34
CA LYS A 390 34.05 6.85 12.28
C LYS A 390 33.84 5.40 12.73
N LEU A 391 33.88 4.46 11.78
CA LEU A 391 33.71 3.04 12.03
C LEU A 391 34.97 2.37 12.63
N LYS A 392 36.12 3.08 12.70
CA LYS A 392 37.42 2.55 13.21
C LYS A 392 37.80 1.23 12.53
N GLY A 393 37.61 1.16 11.22
CA GLY A 393 37.81 0.00 10.36
C GLY A 393 36.83 -0.03 9.20
N THR A 394 36.85 -1.11 8.46
CA THR A 394 35.94 -1.26 7.29
C THR A 394 34.50 -1.64 7.73
N LEU A 395 33.51 -1.28 6.94
CA LEU A 395 32.10 -1.69 7.16
C LEU A 395 31.97 -3.22 7.12
N LYS A 396 32.76 -3.90 6.28
CA LYS A 396 32.82 -5.36 6.22
C LYS A 396 33.25 -5.98 7.54
N GLU A 397 34.33 -5.49 8.13
CA GLU A 397 34.82 -5.97 9.43
C GLU A 397 33.78 -5.75 10.52
N LEU A 398 33.09 -4.62 10.55
CA LEU A 398 31.99 -4.36 11.48
C LEU A 398 30.86 -5.37 11.31
N ALA A 399 30.40 -5.59 10.07
CA ALA A 399 29.36 -6.55 9.76
C ALA A 399 29.73 -7.98 10.15
N GLU A 400 30.97 -8.41 9.87
CA GLU A 400 31.49 -9.71 10.25
C GLU A 400 31.56 -9.89 11.77
N LYS A 401 31.98 -8.86 12.54
CA LYS A 401 31.95 -8.86 13.99
C LYS A 401 30.55 -8.99 14.57
N ILE A 402 29.58 -8.31 13.98
CA ILE A 402 28.15 -8.40 14.36
C ILE A 402 27.61 -9.80 14.04
N ASN A 403 27.90 -10.31 12.83
CA ASN A 403 27.48 -11.66 12.43
C ASN A 403 28.10 -12.75 13.35
N ALA A 404 29.34 -12.57 13.79
CA ALA A 404 29.99 -13.49 14.73
C ALA A 404 29.32 -13.58 16.11
N LYS A 405 28.48 -12.58 16.47
CA LYS A 405 27.64 -12.58 17.68
C LYS A 405 26.30 -13.33 17.49
N GLY A 406 26.04 -13.89 16.31
CA GLY A 406 24.80 -14.59 15.97
C GLY A 406 23.68 -13.69 15.40
N LEU A 407 23.94 -12.41 15.22
CA LEU A 407 23.04 -11.46 14.60
C LEU A 407 23.26 -11.39 13.10
N LYS A 408 22.21 -11.19 12.30
CA LYS A 408 22.32 -10.73 10.92
C LYS A 408 22.67 -9.25 10.91
N PHE A 409 23.28 -8.77 9.80
CA PHE A 409 23.61 -7.36 9.64
C PHE A 409 22.71 -6.72 8.60
N GLY A 410 22.15 -5.56 8.92
CA GLY A 410 21.31 -4.72 8.06
C GLY A 410 21.83 -3.31 7.92
N LEU A 411 21.44 -2.63 6.86
CA LEU A 411 21.95 -1.30 6.51
C LEU A 411 20.83 -0.39 6.02
N TRP A 412 20.87 0.88 6.40
CA TRP A 412 20.03 1.95 5.88
C TRP A 412 20.67 2.59 4.65
N ILE A 413 19.86 2.91 3.66
CA ILE A 413 20.24 3.68 2.47
C ILE A 413 19.14 4.67 2.07
N GLU A 414 19.52 5.78 1.43
CA GLU A 414 18.61 6.78 0.83
C GLU A 414 19.08 7.17 -0.58
N PRO A 415 19.02 6.27 -1.56
CA PRO A 415 19.74 6.40 -2.83
C PRO A 415 19.16 7.45 -3.78
N GLU A 416 17.94 7.91 -3.56
CA GLU A 416 17.24 8.89 -4.41
C GLU A 416 17.59 10.34 -4.07
N MET A 417 18.36 10.58 -3.00
CA MET A 417 18.64 11.90 -2.47
C MET A 417 20.13 12.22 -2.49
N THR A 418 20.43 13.53 -2.53
CA THR A 418 21.79 14.05 -2.37
C THR A 418 21.79 15.32 -1.51
N ASN A 419 22.94 15.64 -0.92
CA ASN A 419 23.22 16.95 -0.32
C ASN A 419 24.07 17.78 -1.27
N LYS A 420 24.00 19.12 -1.20
CA LYS A 420 24.97 19.98 -1.89
C LYS A 420 26.41 19.78 -1.39
N ASP A 421 26.56 19.45 -0.13
CA ASP A 421 27.83 19.01 0.44
C ASP A 421 27.98 17.49 0.33
N SER A 422 28.12 17.02 -0.92
CA SER A 422 28.48 15.65 -1.28
C SER A 422 29.44 15.66 -2.47
N ASP A 423 30.21 14.61 -2.61
CA ASP A 423 31.10 14.43 -3.76
C ASP A 423 30.27 14.20 -5.04
N LEU A 424 29.16 13.48 -4.91
CA LEU A 424 28.21 13.27 -6.00
C LEU A 424 27.69 14.59 -6.57
N TYR A 425 27.19 15.49 -5.73
CA TYR A 425 26.67 16.77 -6.21
C TYR A 425 27.79 17.65 -6.83
N ARG A 426 28.98 17.65 -6.25
CA ARG A 426 30.13 18.41 -6.82
C ARG A 426 30.51 17.90 -8.21
N ALA A 427 30.40 16.58 -8.43
CA ALA A 427 30.70 15.97 -9.73
C ALA A 427 29.56 16.16 -10.75
N HIS A 428 28.30 16.09 -10.30
CA HIS A 428 27.11 16.04 -11.16
C HIS A 428 25.98 16.95 -10.65
N PRO A 429 26.14 18.28 -10.62
CA PRO A 429 25.10 19.20 -10.17
C PRO A 429 23.87 19.22 -11.11
N ASP A 430 24.01 18.74 -12.34
CA ASP A 430 22.97 18.60 -13.36
C ASP A 430 22.09 17.34 -13.18
N TRP A 431 22.45 16.48 -12.21
CA TRP A 431 21.65 15.30 -11.87
C TRP A 431 20.51 15.58 -10.89
N LEU A 432 20.37 16.81 -10.41
CA LEU A 432 19.21 17.19 -9.61
C LEU A 432 17.94 17.26 -10.47
N LEU A 433 16.85 16.80 -9.88
CA LEU A 433 15.50 17.06 -10.40
C LEU A 433 15.12 18.52 -10.09
N ALA A 434 15.64 19.46 -10.86
CA ALA A 434 15.46 20.89 -10.69
C ALA A 434 16.00 21.68 -11.89
N GLU A 435 15.41 22.83 -12.21
CA GLU A 435 15.92 23.72 -13.27
C GLU A 435 17.13 24.51 -12.76
N GLN A 436 18.28 24.35 -13.44
CA GLN A 436 19.50 25.07 -13.10
C GLN A 436 19.30 26.60 -13.18
N GLY A 437 19.90 27.32 -12.23
CA GLY A 437 19.80 28.79 -12.16
C GLY A 437 18.49 29.30 -11.54
N LYS A 438 17.55 28.43 -11.20
CA LYS A 438 16.35 28.78 -10.41
C LYS A 438 16.58 28.48 -8.95
N ARG A 439 15.70 29.07 -8.09
CA ARG A 439 15.65 28.68 -6.66
C ARG A 439 15.20 27.23 -6.56
N ILE A 440 15.93 26.43 -5.81
CA ILE A 440 15.59 25.04 -5.49
C ILE A 440 15.19 24.98 -4.02
N CYS A 441 14.01 24.47 -3.73
CA CYS A 441 13.59 24.16 -2.38
C CYS A 441 14.40 23.00 -1.81
N HIS A 442 14.58 22.98 -0.53
CA HIS A 442 15.20 21.86 0.18
C HIS A 442 14.39 21.53 1.44
N SER A 443 14.44 20.27 1.84
CA SER A 443 13.97 19.79 3.13
C SER A 443 15.09 18.99 3.76
N ARG A 444 15.42 19.20 5.02
CA ARG A 444 16.55 18.55 5.71
C ARG A 444 17.89 18.71 4.94
N THR A 445 18.09 19.81 4.24
CA THR A 445 19.22 20.05 3.33
C THR A 445 19.37 19.04 2.17
N GLN A 446 18.34 18.27 1.88
CA GLN A 446 18.30 17.24 0.85
C GLN A 446 17.72 17.75 -0.46
N TYR A 447 18.18 17.16 -1.56
CA TYR A 447 17.75 17.41 -2.94
C TYR A 447 17.48 16.09 -3.62
N VAL A 448 16.51 16.06 -4.53
CA VAL A 448 16.11 14.86 -5.28
C VAL A 448 17.03 14.65 -6.48
N LEU A 449 17.61 13.46 -6.64
CA LEU A 449 18.28 13.03 -7.84
C LEU A 449 17.27 12.70 -8.95
N ASP A 450 17.60 12.99 -10.19
CA ASP A 450 16.74 12.72 -11.35
C ASP A 450 16.78 11.24 -11.76
N PHE A 451 16.03 10.39 -11.07
CA PHE A 451 15.91 8.97 -11.39
C PHE A 451 15.17 8.67 -12.70
N SER A 452 14.63 9.69 -13.38
CA SER A 452 14.16 9.51 -14.76
C SER A 452 15.32 9.25 -15.73
N LYS A 453 16.54 9.68 -15.37
CA LYS A 453 17.77 9.51 -16.17
C LYS A 453 18.42 8.15 -15.91
N LYS A 454 18.77 7.45 -16.98
CA LYS A 454 19.41 6.14 -16.93
C LYS A 454 20.79 6.20 -16.26
N GLU A 455 21.61 7.19 -16.62
CA GLU A 455 22.96 7.38 -16.09
C GLU A 455 22.98 7.56 -14.56
N VAL A 456 21.98 8.24 -13.99
CA VAL A 456 21.85 8.42 -12.53
C VAL A 456 21.56 7.06 -11.85
N ARG A 457 20.61 6.31 -12.40
CA ARG A 457 20.24 4.98 -11.87
C ARG A 457 21.38 3.97 -11.98
N GLU A 458 22.11 3.97 -13.11
CA GLU A 458 23.27 3.09 -13.32
C GLU A 458 24.37 3.40 -12.30
N TYR A 459 24.74 4.67 -12.13
CA TYR A 459 25.76 5.08 -11.19
C TYR A 459 25.42 4.67 -9.75
N ILE A 460 24.24 5.01 -9.25
CA ILE A 460 23.80 4.65 -7.91
C ILE A 460 23.67 3.13 -7.77
N GLY A 461 23.13 2.45 -8.79
CA GLY A 461 22.99 1.00 -8.81
C GLY A 461 24.31 0.27 -8.72
N ASP A 462 25.33 0.72 -9.46
CA ASP A 462 26.68 0.13 -9.44
C ASP A 462 27.33 0.28 -8.05
N MET A 463 27.19 1.45 -7.43
CA MET A 463 27.70 1.68 -6.06
C MET A 463 27.04 0.73 -5.05
N LEU A 464 25.72 0.62 -5.07
CA LEU A 464 24.98 -0.25 -4.15
C LEU A 464 25.24 -1.74 -4.41
N GLU A 465 25.34 -2.17 -5.67
CA GLU A 465 25.71 -3.55 -5.98
C GLU A 465 27.09 -3.93 -5.48
N ASN A 466 28.08 -3.04 -5.65
CA ASN A 466 29.43 -3.26 -5.17
C ASN A 466 29.43 -3.36 -3.64
N LEU A 467 28.72 -2.46 -2.95
CA LEU A 467 28.59 -2.47 -1.50
C LEU A 467 27.98 -3.79 -1.00
N LEU A 468 26.86 -4.23 -1.59
CA LEU A 468 26.18 -5.47 -1.20
C LEU A 468 26.94 -6.74 -1.57
N ALA A 469 27.80 -6.68 -2.60
CA ALA A 469 28.67 -7.80 -2.96
C ALA A 469 29.88 -7.95 -1.99
N GLU A 470 30.35 -6.84 -1.41
CA GLU A 470 31.51 -6.80 -0.53
C GLU A 470 31.15 -7.06 0.94
N VAL A 471 30.04 -6.45 1.41
CA VAL A 471 29.59 -6.48 2.82
C VAL A 471 28.52 -7.55 3.01
N PRO A 472 28.58 -8.42 4.02
CA PRO A 472 27.58 -9.47 4.26
C PRO A 472 26.27 -8.91 4.83
N VAL A 473 25.55 -8.16 4.01
CA VAL A 473 24.26 -7.53 4.34
C VAL A 473 23.12 -8.54 4.13
N SER A 474 22.20 -8.61 5.10
CA SER A 474 21.00 -9.46 5.06
C SER A 474 19.70 -8.67 5.03
N TYR A 475 19.76 -7.34 5.22
CA TYR A 475 18.61 -6.46 5.31
C TYR A 475 18.97 -5.05 4.82
N ILE A 476 18.09 -4.45 4.06
CA ILE A 476 18.20 -3.06 3.63
C ILE A 476 16.92 -2.29 4.02
N LYS A 477 17.10 -1.18 4.78
CA LYS A 477 16.08 -0.16 4.95
C LYS A 477 16.33 0.93 3.90
N TRP A 478 15.48 0.96 2.86
CA TRP A 478 15.55 1.96 1.78
C TRP A 478 14.63 3.11 2.10
N ASP A 479 15.22 4.27 2.37
CA ASP A 479 14.50 5.48 2.77
C ASP A 479 14.39 6.51 1.61
N MET A 480 13.46 7.46 1.77
CA MET A 480 13.27 8.62 0.91
C MET A 480 12.70 9.76 1.75
N ASN A 481 13.53 10.70 2.19
CA ASN A 481 13.13 11.73 3.17
C ASN A 481 12.75 13.07 2.54
N ARG A 482 12.59 13.12 1.22
CA ARG A 482 12.19 14.34 0.53
C ARG A 482 11.27 14.05 -0.65
N THR A 483 10.15 14.72 -0.69
CA THR A 483 9.21 14.71 -1.80
C THR A 483 9.60 15.73 -2.88
N PHE A 484 9.01 15.63 -4.07
CA PHE A 484 9.24 16.61 -5.14
C PHE A 484 8.77 18.01 -4.76
N SER A 485 9.49 19.02 -5.25
CA SER A 485 9.07 20.41 -5.24
C SER A 485 9.20 21.01 -6.64
N GLU A 486 10.38 20.97 -7.22
CA GLU A 486 10.64 21.34 -8.62
C GLU A 486 10.70 20.07 -9.46
N VAL A 487 10.09 20.10 -10.66
CA VAL A 487 10.08 18.96 -11.59
C VAL A 487 10.64 19.43 -12.92
N PHE A 488 11.93 19.23 -13.12
CA PHE A 488 12.60 19.53 -14.38
C PHE A 488 13.83 18.63 -14.55
N SER A 489 13.92 17.93 -15.68
CA SER A 489 15.06 17.08 -16.03
C SER A 489 16.01 17.82 -16.93
N ASN A 490 17.19 18.20 -16.39
CA ASN A 490 18.19 18.95 -17.14
C ASN A 490 18.74 18.15 -18.32
N GLY A 491 18.96 18.81 -19.45
CA GLY A 491 19.54 18.19 -20.66
C GLY A 491 18.53 17.43 -21.53
N ASN A 492 17.28 17.29 -21.08
CA ASN A 492 16.20 16.68 -21.83
C ASN A 492 15.30 17.72 -22.50
N ASP A 493 14.68 17.35 -23.62
CA ASP A 493 13.81 18.21 -24.41
C ASP A 493 12.45 18.48 -23.74
N ARG A 494 11.64 19.32 -24.38
CA ARG A 494 10.31 19.71 -23.91
C ARG A 494 9.35 18.51 -23.77
N GLU A 495 9.41 17.57 -24.69
CA GLU A 495 8.53 16.41 -24.72
C GLU A 495 8.83 15.47 -23.54
N TYR A 496 10.11 15.34 -23.17
CA TYR A 496 10.54 14.55 -22.03
C TYR A 496 10.01 15.07 -20.69
N GLN A 497 9.87 16.39 -20.53
CA GLN A 497 9.48 17.00 -19.25
C GLN A 497 8.12 16.51 -18.74
N GLY A 498 7.16 16.22 -19.63
CA GLY A 498 5.88 15.64 -19.27
C GLY A 498 5.92 14.19 -18.80
N LYS A 499 7.02 13.48 -19.08
CA LYS A 499 7.23 12.07 -18.74
C LYS A 499 7.98 11.88 -17.41
N VAL A 500 8.60 12.94 -16.87
CA VAL A 500 9.59 12.88 -15.77
C VAL A 500 9.05 12.21 -14.51
N CYS A 501 7.88 12.62 -14.00
CA CYS A 501 7.33 12.06 -12.77
C CYS A 501 7.09 10.55 -12.87
N HIS A 502 6.55 10.09 -13.99
CA HIS A 502 6.30 8.67 -14.20
C HIS A 502 7.61 7.90 -14.43
N LYS A 503 8.51 8.43 -15.29
CA LYS A 503 9.83 7.82 -15.53
C LYS A 503 10.70 7.74 -14.28
N TYR A 504 10.56 8.69 -13.35
CA TYR A 504 11.25 8.64 -12.06
C TYR A 504 10.83 7.38 -11.28
N ILE A 505 9.53 7.13 -11.16
CA ILE A 505 9.03 5.95 -10.45
C ILE A 505 9.40 4.65 -11.17
N LEU A 506 9.32 4.61 -12.50
CA LEU A 506 9.83 3.48 -13.26
C LEU A 506 11.31 3.23 -13.00
N GLY A 507 12.11 4.32 -12.84
CA GLY A 507 13.53 4.23 -12.47
C GLY A 507 13.76 3.68 -11.06
N VAL A 508 12.91 4.04 -10.09
CA VAL A 508 12.94 3.46 -8.74
C VAL A 508 12.63 1.97 -8.80
N TYR A 509 11.61 1.57 -9.56
CA TYR A 509 11.25 0.15 -9.73
C TYR A 509 12.35 -0.65 -10.41
N GLU A 510 12.99 -0.08 -11.45
CA GLU A 510 14.14 -0.70 -12.15
C GLU A 510 15.30 -0.98 -11.18
N LEU A 511 15.63 -0.03 -10.30
CA LEU A 511 16.70 -0.20 -9.33
C LEU A 511 16.34 -1.23 -8.26
N TYR A 512 15.09 -1.23 -7.75
CA TYR A 512 14.60 -2.28 -6.86
C TYR A 512 14.66 -3.66 -7.52
N GLU A 513 14.19 -3.78 -8.78
CA GLU A 513 14.23 -5.03 -9.55
C GLU A 513 15.66 -5.54 -9.68
N ARG A 514 16.60 -4.66 -10.05
CA ARG A 514 18.01 -4.96 -10.18
C ARG A 514 18.61 -5.51 -8.87
N LEU A 515 18.38 -4.83 -7.74
CA LEU A 515 18.97 -5.22 -6.46
C LEU A 515 18.29 -6.47 -5.86
N THR A 516 16.97 -6.57 -5.92
CA THR A 516 16.25 -7.73 -5.38
C THR A 516 16.49 -9.01 -6.18
N SER A 517 16.67 -8.91 -7.50
CA SER A 517 17.02 -10.04 -8.35
C SER A 517 18.45 -10.53 -8.12
N ARG A 518 19.40 -9.61 -7.93
CA ARG A 518 20.81 -9.95 -7.69
C ARG A 518 21.07 -10.46 -6.29
N PHE A 519 20.34 -9.93 -5.29
CA PHE A 519 20.49 -10.26 -3.88
C PHE A 519 19.19 -10.79 -3.25
N PRO A 520 18.64 -11.91 -3.73
CA PRO A 520 17.32 -12.41 -3.30
C PRO A 520 17.26 -12.85 -1.83
N HIS A 521 18.40 -13.00 -1.16
CA HIS A 521 18.50 -13.31 0.27
C HIS A 521 18.35 -12.07 1.16
N VAL A 522 18.55 -10.87 0.62
CA VAL A 522 18.41 -9.60 1.35
C VAL A 522 16.93 -9.27 1.52
N LEU A 523 16.52 -8.98 2.75
CA LEU A 523 15.19 -8.44 3.05
C LEU A 523 15.22 -6.93 2.85
N PHE A 524 14.41 -6.43 1.93
CA PHE A 524 14.21 -5.00 1.74
C PHE A 524 13.00 -4.51 2.54
N GLU A 525 13.17 -3.42 3.26
CA GLU A 525 12.11 -2.62 3.88
C GLU A 525 12.03 -1.27 3.17
N SER A 526 10.85 -0.89 2.67
CA SER A 526 10.65 0.46 2.15
C SER A 526 10.35 1.45 3.26
N CYS A 527 11.02 2.59 3.24
CA CYS A 527 10.77 3.74 4.11
C CYS A 527 10.66 5.02 3.27
N ALA A 528 9.92 6.01 3.74
CA ALA A 528 9.91 7.33 3.13
C ALA A 528 9.49 8.35 4.19
N SER A 529 10.43 8.80 5.02
CA SER A 529 10.10 9.54 6.25
C SER A 529 8.94 8.83 6.99
N GLY A 530 9.12 7.58 7.32
CA GLY A 530 8.01 6.73 7.73
C GLY A 530 7.17 6.26 6.54
N GLY A 531 5.88 6.52 6.55
CA GLY A 531 4.88 5.94 5.67
C GLY A 531 4.52 6.71 4.41
N ALA A 532 5.34 7.69 3.95
CA ALA A 532 4.99 8.49 2.76
C ALA A 532 4.96 7.70 1.44
N ARG A 533 5.53 6.50 1.42
CA ARG A 533 5.51 5.61 0.24
C ARG A 533 5.18 4.17 0.67
N PHE A 534 4.27 4.04 1.64
CA PHE A 534 3.71 2.76 2.06
C PHE A 534 2.53 2.41 1.17
N ASP A 535 2.79 1.72 0.07
CA ASP A 535 1.84 1.47 -1.01
C ASP A 535 2.04 0.09 -1.67
N PRO A 536 1.09 -0.38 -2.49
CA PRO A 536 1.20 -1.70 -3.11
C PRO A 536 2.34 -1.80 -4.13
N GLY A 537 2.75 -0.68 -4.75
CA GLY A 537 3.88 -0.67 -5.69
C GLY A 537 5.19 -1.02 -4.99
N MET A 538 5.44 -0.44 -3.81
CA MET A 538 6.61 -0.79 -3.01
C MET A 538 6.52 -2.20 -2.44
N LEU A 539 5.33 -2.64 -2.02
CA LEU A 539 5.14 -3.98 -1.45
C LEU A 539 5.51 -5.10 -2.42
N TYR A 540 5.43 -4.87 -3.73
CA TYR A 540 5.85 -5.81 -4.76
C TYR A 540 7.36 -6.13 -4.67
N TYR A 541 8.20 -5.15 -4.32
CA TYR A 541 9.65 -5.28 -4.22
C TYR A 541 10.15 -5.48 -2.79
N ALA A 542 9.59 -4.73 -1.85
CA ALA A 542 9.93 -4.74 -0.44
C ALA A 542 8.74 -5.29 0.35
N PRO A 543 8.76 -6.57 0.80
CA PRO A 543 7.61 -7.24 1.40
C PRO A 543 7.27 -6.74 2.81
N GLN A 544 7.93 -5.70 3.29
CA GLN A 544 7.57 -4.91 4.46
C GLN A 544 7.93 -3.44 4.26
N GLY A 545 7.27 -2.55 5.02
CA GLY A 545 7.52 -1.12 5.01
C GLY A 545 7.58 -0.54 6.42
N TRP A 546 8.39 0.50 6.60
CA TRP A 546 8.37 1.30 7.81
C TRP A 546 7.08 2.10 7.85
N THR A 547 6.24 1.80 8.82
CA THR A 547 4.84 2.24 8.82
C THR A 547 4.69 3.72 9.15
N SER A 548 5.51 4.21 10.06
CA SER A 548 5.56 5.60 10.53
C SER A 548 6.83 5.84 11.34
N ASP A 549 7.38 7.06 11.25
CA ASP A 549 8.43 7.53 12.15
C ASP A 549 7.89 7.79 13.56
N ASP A 550 6.57 7.86 13.73
CA ASP A 550 5.98 7.89 15.07
C ASP A 550 6.02 6.48 15.66
N THR A 551 6.90 6.32 16.65
CA THR A 551 7.10 5.08 17.39
C THR A 551 6.29 5.00 18.69
N ASP A 552 5.51 6.06 19.00
CA ASP A 552 4.63 6.08 20.17
C ASP A 552 3.54 5.00 20.06
N ALA A 553 3.48 4.08 21.00
CA ALA A 553 2.55 2.96 20.99
C ALA A 553 1.08 3.39 20.91
N ILE A 554 0.71 4.54 21.47
CA ILE A 554 -0.68 5.02 21.49
C ILE A 554 -1.08 5.60 20.13
N GLU A 555 -0.19 6.36 19.48
CA GLU A 555 -0.42 6.84 18.11
C GLU A 555 -0.40 5.68 17.11
N ARG A 556 0.45 4.66 17.33
CA ARG A 556 0.51 3.44 16.51
C ARG A 556 -0.81 2.66 16.51
N LEU A 557 -1.66 2.76 17.53
CA LEU A 557 -3.01 2.15 17.50
C LEU A 557 -3.82 2.66 16.32
N LYS A 558 -3.78 3.98 16.05
CA LYS A 558 -4.50 4.60 14.91
C LYS A 558 -3.82 4.30 13.58
N ILE A 559 -2.49 4.45 13.55
CA ILE A 559 -1.68 4.26 12.33
C ILE A 559 -1.77 2.79 11.85
N GLN A 560 -1.61 1.81 12.75
CA GLN A 560 -1.68 0.39 12.40
C GLN A 560 -3.11 -0.06 12.06
N TYR A 561 -4.11 0.47 12.77
CA TYR A 561 -5.52 0.22 12.43
C TYR A 561 -5.85 0.69 11.00
N GLY A 562 -5.52 1.95 10.66
CA GLY A 562 -5.75 2.47 9.32
C GLY A 562 -4.92 1.74 8.26
N THR A 563 -3.66 1.41 8.54
CA THR A 563 -2.82 0.62 7.64
C THR A 563 -3.45 -0.74 7.34
N SER A 564 -4.05 -1.39 8.33
CA SER A 564 -4.72 -2.68 8.19
C SER A 564 -6.02 -2.66 7.35
N MET A 565 -6.49 -1.48 6.91
CA MET A 565 -7.61 -1.41 5.95
C MET A 565 -7.27 -2.07 4.60
N VAL A 566 -6.00 -2.01 4.21
CA VAL A 566 -5.52 -2.50 2.90
C VAL A 566 -4.38 -3.50 3.04
N TYR A 567 -3.47 -3.28 4.00
CA TYR A 567 -2.19 -3.97 4.04
C TYR A 567 -2.14 -5.08 5.08
N PRO A 568 -1.57 -6.26 4.73
CA PRO A 568 -1.43 -7.37 5.69
C PRO A 568 -0.46 -7.01 6.82
N VAL A 569 -0.69 -7.57 7.98
CA VAL A 569 0.16 -7.36 9.18
C VAL A 569 1.62 -7.73 8.92
N SER A 570 1.89 -8.69 8.05
CA SER A 570 3.24 -9.12 7.67
C SER A 570 4.11 -8.05 6.99
N CYS A 571 3.51 -6.95 6.54
CA CYS A 571 4.26 -5.83 5.93
C CYS A 571 4.35 -4.58 6.82
N ILE A 572 3.71 -4.58 8.00
CA ILE A 572 3.66 -3.43 8.93
C ILE A 572 4.88 -3.43 9.84
N GLY A 573 5.86 -2.56 9.59
CA GLY A 573 7.00 -2.34 10.48
C GLY A 573 6.55 -1.75 11.83
N SER A 574 6.85 -2.44 12.94
CA SER A 574 6.39 -2.05 14.28
C SER A 574 7.45 -2.33 15.34
N HIS A 575 7.94 -1.27 15.99
CA HIS A 575 9.04 -1.37 16.95
C HIS A 575 8.66 -0.91 18.35
N VAL A 576 9.29 -1.49 19.36
CA VAL A 576 9.31 -1.02 20.74
C VAL A 576 10.34 0.10 20.83
N SER A 577 9.91 1.31 21.13
CA SER A 577 10.73 2.52 21.21
C SER A 577 11.12 2.89 22.64
N ALA A 578 11.92 3.94 22.78
CA ALA A 578 12.26 4.53 24.05
C ALA A 578 11.04 5.11 24.81
N SER A 579 11.17 5.28 26.13
CA SER A 579 10.21 6.01 26.97
C SER A 579 11.00 6.94 27.89
N PRO A 580 10.65 8.28 27.93
CA PRO A 580 9.63 8.96 27.13
C PRO A 580 9.84 8.84 25.62
N ASN A 581 8.74 8.78 24.86
CA ASN A 581 8.81 8.69 23.39
C ASN A 581 9.40 9.97 22.78
N HIS A 582 10.21 9.84 21.72
CA HIS A 582 10.92 10.98 21.12
C HIS A 582 10.02 11.96 20.39
N GLN A 583 8.88 11.54 19.81
CA GLN A 583 7.93 12.41 19.12
C GLN A 583 6.93 13.08 20.09
N THR A 584 6.38 12.32 21.01
CA THR A 584 5.24 12.76 21.85
C THR A 584 5.61 13.11 23.29
N ASN A 585 6.82 12.77 23.76
CA ASN A 585 7.22 12.81 25.18
C ASN A 585 6.31 11.97 26.11
N ARG A 586 5.50 11.07 25.56
CA ARG A 586 4.61 10.21 26.33
C ARG A 586 5.39 9.13 27.03
N VAL A 587 5.03 8.86 28.29
CA VAL A 587 5.57 7.76 29.10
C VAL A 587 4.59 6.60 29.08
N THR A 588 4.99 5.48 28.52
CA THR A 588 4.19 4.26 28.44
C THR A 588 4.95 3.06 29.00
N PRO A 589 4.27 2.08 29.65
CA PRO A 589 4.89 0.84 30.08
C PRO A 589 5.55 0.09 28.92
N ILE A 590 6.64 -0.64 29.19
CA ILE A 590 7.34 -1.41 28.16
C ILE A 590 6.47 -2.55 27.61
N GLU A 591 5.60 -3.09 28.44
CA GLU A 591 4.60 -4.10 28.09
C GLU A 591 3.61 -3.53 27.06
N THR A 592 3.07 -2.34 27.31
CA THR A 592 2.13 -1.68 26.38
C THR A 592 2.78 -1.42 25.03
N ARG A 593 4.04 -0.98 25.00
CA ARG A 593 4.79 -0.75 23.75
C ARG A 593 4.95 -2.05 22.95
N ALA A 594 5.28 -3.16 23.63
CA ALA A 594 5.38 -4.45 22.98
C ALA A 594 4.04 -5.03 22.53
N ASP A 595 3.00 -4.92 23.37
CA ASP A 595 1.66 -5.44 23.06
C ASP A 595 1.07 -4.82 21.79
N VAL A 596 1.37 -3.54 21.52
CA VAL A 596 1.02 -2.88 20.27
C VAL A 596 1.93 -3.34 19.13
N ALA A 597 3.23 -3.42 19.37
CA ALA A 597 4.23 -3.78 18.36
C ALA A 597 4.13 -5.24 17.88
N TYR A 598 3.57 -6.15 18.67
CA TYR A 598 3.39 -7.56 18.28
C TYR A 598 2.57 -7.74 16.98
N PHE A 599 1.64 -6.83 16.71
CA PHE A 599 0.79 -6.91 15.53
C PHE A 599 1.45 -6.22 14.31
N GLY A 600 2.67 -6.67 13.99
CA GLY A 600 3.50 -6.20 12.88
C GLY A 600 4.76 -7.04 12.69
N THR A 601 5.72 -6.52 11.92
CA THR A 601 7.08 -7.02 11.84
C THR A 601 7.86 -6.41 13.00
N PHE A 602 8.06 -7.24 14.02
CA PHE A 602 8.48 -6.82 15.36
C PHE A 602 9.96 -6.49 15.47
N GLY A 603 10.28 -5.40 16.15
CA GLY A 603 11.65 -5.00 16.45
C GLY A 603 11.74 -4.02 17.62
N TYR A 604 12.95 -3.53 17.83
CA TYR A 604 13.28 -2.53 18.85
C TYR A 604 14.01 -1.36 18.24
N GLU A 605 13.79 -0.18 18.79
CA GLU A 605 14.43 1.06 18.37
C GLU A 605 14.66 1.94 19.61
N LEU A 606 15.67 1.57 20.41
CA LEU A 606 16.00 2.22 21.68
C LEU A 606 17.42 1.85 22.12
N ASP A 607 18.00 2.62 23.06
CA ASP A 607 19.32 2.34 23.62
C ASP A 607 19.25 1.25 24.71
N LEU A 608 19.55 0.00 24.32
CA LEU A 608 19.56 -1.16 25.22
C LEU A 608 20.60 -1.03 26.36
N LEU A 609 21.64 -0.19 26.17
CA LEU A 609 22.72 -0.02 27.15
C LEU A 609 22.27 0.80 28.37
N LYS A 610 21.19 1.57 28.22
CA LYS A 610 20.61 2.39 29.30
C LYS A 610 19.54 1.67 30.12
N LEU A 611 19.12 0.47 29.70
CA LEU A 611 18.05 -0.27 30.37
C LEU A 611 18.52 -0.96 31.63
N GLY A 612 17.64 -0.99 32.65
CA GLY A 612 17.79 -1.80 33.86
C GLY A 612 17.55 -3.30 33.59
N GLU A 613 17.96 -4.13 34.54
CA GLU A 613 17.83 -5.60 34.42
C GLU A 613 16.34 -6.06 34.36
N GLU A 614 15.44 -5.30 34.96
CA GLU A 614 14.00 -5.59 34.94
C GLU A 614 13.45 -5.43 33.53
N ASP A 615 13.75 -4.31 32.86
CA ASP A 615 13.36 -4.07 31.46
C ASP A 615 14.00 -5.10 30.52
N LYS A 616 15.28 -5.45 30.74
CA LYS A 616 15.96 -6.48 29.94
C LYS A 616 15.32 -7.87 30.12
N ALA A 617 14.90 -8.20 31.34
CA ALA A 617 14.20 -9.45 31.60
C ALA A 617 12.83 -9.47 30.89
N GLU A 618 12.12 -8.31 30.85
CA GLU A 618 10.87 -8.16 30.10
C GLU A 618 11.11 -8.31 28.60
N ILE A 619 12.12 -7.66 28.03
CA ILE A 619 12.48 -7.79 26.61
C ILE A 619 12.75 -9.26 26.22
N ARG A 620 13.46 -10.02 27.07
CA ARG A 620 13.66 -11.47 26.82
C ARG A 620 12.32 -12.23 26.72
N ARG A 621 11.33 -11.90 27.59
CA ARG A 621 9.99 -12.50 27.53
C ARG A 621 9.27 -12.11 26.24
N GLN A 622 9.32 -10.85 25.86
CA GLN A 622 8.71 -10.33 24.63
C GLN A 622 9.29 -11.01 23.39
N ILE A 623 10.61 -11.16 23.31
CA ILE A 623 11.29 -11.83 22.20
C ILE A 623 10.90 -13.31 22.14
N ALA A 624 10.86 -14.01 23.28
CA ALA A 624 10.45 -15.41 23.34
C ALA A 624 9.01 -15.58 22.87
N PHE A 625 8.09 -14.72 23.34
CA PHE A 625 6.69 -14.67 22.90
C PHE A 625 6.59 -14.45 21.38
N MET A 626 7.28 -13.45 20.86
CA MET A 626 7.23 -13.14 19.43
C MET A 626 7.80 -14.28 18.57
N LYS A 627 8.89 -14.92 18.98
CA LYS A 627 9.44 -16.09 18.27
C LYS A 627 8.45 -17.24 18.18
N GLU A 628 7.62 -17.44 19.21
CA GLU A 628 6.56 -18.45 19.20
C GLU A 628 5.36 -18.06 18.34
N LYS A 629 4.96 -16.77 18.37
CA LYS A 629 3.69 -16.32 17.78
C LYS A 629 3.80 -15.71 16.38
N ARG A 630 5.00 -15.31 15.93
CA ARG A 630 5.19 -14.54 14.67
C ARG A 630 4.65 -15.22 13.41
N ASP A 631 4.64 -16.56 13.36
CA ASP A 631 4.06 -17.27 12.22
C ASP A 631 2.53 -17.07 12.16
N LEU A 632 1.84 -17.19 13.30
CA LEU A 632 0.42 -16.86 13.41
C LEU A 632 0.15 -15.39 13.05
N ILE A 633 0.95 -14.47 13.61
CA ILE A 633 0.79 -13.02 13.41
C ILE A 633 0.93 -12.66 11.93
N GLN A 634 1.93 -13.18 11.24
CA GLN A 634 2.22 -12.81 9.86
C GLN A 634 1.37 -13.51 8.81
N LYS A 635 0.78 -14.68 9.13
CA LYS A 635 0.03 -15.49 8.16
C LYS A 635 -1.45 -15.62 8.47
N GLY A 636 -1.87 -15.36 9.71
CA GLY A 636 -3.25 -15.47 10.14
C GLY A 636 -4.19 -14.41 9.55
N THR A 637 -5.47 -14.63 9.72
CA THR A 637 -6.53 -13.70 9.31
C THR A 637 -6.71 -12.61 10.37
N PHE A 638 -6.56 -11.35 9.97
CA PHE A 638 -6.69 -10.20 10.84
C PHE A 638 -8.13 -9.68 10.90
N TYR A 639 -8.58 -9.32 12.09
CA TYR A 639 -9.90 -8.71 12.36
C TYR A 639 -9.73 -7.45 13.21
N ARG A 640 -10.24 -6.32 12.76
CA ARG A 640 -10.46 -5.15 13.60
C ARG A 640 -11.73 -5.37 14.41
N LEU A 641 -11.66 -5.23 15.73
CA LEU A 641 -12.80 -5.47 16.65
C LEU A 641 -13.35 -4.18 17.25
N LYS A 642 -12.47 -3.21 17.55
CA LYS A 642 -12.83 -1.88 18.05
C LYS A 642 -11.93 -0.84 17.42
N SER A 643 -12.55 0.24 16.94
CA SER A 643 -11.85 1.35 16.26
C SER A 643 -11.27 2.35 17.25
N PRO A 644 -9.98 2.73 17.12
CA PRO A 644 -9.38 3.82 17.90
C PRO A 644 -9.93 5.21 17.54
N PHE A 645 -10.70 5.31 16.46
CA PHE A 645 -11.34 6.56 16.02
C PHE A 645 -12.72 6.77 16.63
N GLU A 646 -13.31 5.74 17.27
CA GLU A 646 -14.66 5.78 17.85
C GLU A 646 -14.68 5.89 19.36
N GLY A 647 -13.50 5.90 20.01
CA GLY A 647 -13.45 6.03 21.47
C GLY A 647 -12.11 5.75 22.09
N ASN A 648 -12.15 5.39 23.35
CA ASN A 648 -10.99 5.23 24.24
C ASN A 648 -10.37 3.81 24.19
N GLU A 649 -10.98 2.91 23.44
CA GLU A 649 -10.58 1.50 23.37
C GLU A 649 -10.29 1.09 21.94
N THR A 650 -9.26 0.29 21.78
CA THR A 650 -8.93 -0.35 20.51
C THR A 650 -8.84 -1.86 20.72
N ALA A 651 -9.29 -2.65 19.75
CA ALA A 651 -9.07 -4.08 19.78
C ALA A 651 -8.96 -4.65 18.37
N TRP A 652 -8.12 -5.63 18.23
CA TRP A 652 -7.96 -6.43 17.03
C TRP A 652 -7.56 -7.87 17.37
N MET A 653 -7.65 -8.75 16.40
CA MET A 653 -7.22 -10.14 16.59
C MET A 653 -6.69 -10.76 15.31
N ILE A 654 -5.92 -11.79 15.46
CA ILE A 654 -5.42 -12.64 14.39
C ILE A 654 -5.83 -14.07 14.68
N VAL A 655 -6.38 -14.75 13.68
CA VAL A 655 -6.85 -16.15 13.77
C VAL A 655 -6.07 -17.00 12.78
N SER A 656 -5.60 -18.18 13.22
CA SER A 656 -4.96 -19.15 12.32
C SER A 656 -5.95 -19.67 11.26
N GLU A 657 -5.44 -20.11 10.12
CA GLU A 657 -6.26 -20.61 9.01
C GLU A 657 -7.12 -21.80 9.41
N ASP A 658 -6.62 -22.68 10.28
CA ASP A 658 -7.36 -23.81 10.85
C ASP A 658 -8.30 -23.43 11.99
N GLN A 659 -8.37 -22.15 12.38
CA GLN A 659 -9.16 -21.57 13.45
C GLN A 659 -8.87 -22.14 14.86
N LYS A 660 -7.74 -22.85 15.03
CA LYS A 660 -7.39 -23.47 16.32
C LYS A 660 -6.64 -22.53 17.26
N LYS A 661 -6.04 -21.47 16.73
CA LYS A 661 -5.26 -20.50 17.50
C LYS A 661 -5.67 -19.08 17.13
N ALA A 662 -5.73 -18.22 18.14
CA ALA A 662 -5.87 -16.79 17.90
C ALA A 662 -5.07 -15.98 18.92
N LEU A 663 -4.73 -14.75 18.53
CA LEU A 663 -4.11 -13.75 19.38
C LEU A 663 -4.99 -12.51 19.36
N VAL A 664 -5.36 -11.99 20.54
CA VAL A 664 -6.26 -10.82 20.68
C VAL A 664 -5.51 -9.72 21.42
N GLY A 665 -5.40 -8.55 20.80
CA GLY A 665 -4.92 -7.32 21.45
C GLY A 665 -6.10 -6.45 21.86
N TYR A 666 -6.10 -6.01 23.12
CA TYR A 666 -7.06 -5.03 23.66
C TYR A 666 -6.30 -3.90 24.34
N TYR A 667 -6.66 -2.68 24.01
CA TYR A 667 -5.96 -1.47 24.45
C TYR A 667 -6.94 -0.44 24.98
N ARG A 668 -6.59 0.22 26.08
CA ARG A 668 -7.33 1.33 26.66
C ARG A 668 -6.39 2.52 26.90
N VAL A 669 -6.68 3.65 26.27
CA VAL A 669 -5.78 4.81 26.33
C VAL A 669 -5.88 5.55 27.67
N MET A 670 -7.08 5.98 28.05
CA MET A 670 -7.33 6.74 29.29
C MET A 670 -8.11 5.91 30.30
N GLN A 671 -7.80 6.03 31.58
CA GLN A 671 -8.55 5.41 32.65
C GLN A 671 -9.87 6.15 32.91
N PRO A 672 -11.03 5.58 32.55
CA PRO A 672 -12.32 6.16 32.90
C PRO A 672 -12.70 5.82 34.34
N VAL A 673 -13.78 6.42 34.85
CA VAL A 673 -14.35 6.12 36.16
C VAL A 673 -15.80 5.65 36.00
N ASN A 674 -16.16 4.63 36.77
CA ASN A 674 -17.54 4.12 36.93
C ASN A 674 -18.27 3.88 35.61
N VAL A 675 -17.65 3.12 34.72
CA VAL A 675 -18.22 2.73 33.42
C VAL A 675 -19.03 1.45 33.52
N GLY A 676 -19.84 1.18 32.48
CA GLY A 676 -20.58 -0.09 32.36
C GLY A 676 -19.67 -1.32 32.20
N PHE A 677 -20.26 -2.51 32.37
CA PHE A 677 -19.55 -3.77 32.15
C PHE A 677 -19.04 -3.89 30.71
N LYS A 678 -17.82 -4.40 30.56
CA LYS A 678 -17.14 -4.50 29.25
C LYS A 678 -17.04 -5.94 28.81
N ARG A 679 -17.42 -6.17 27.56
CA ARG A 679 -17.25 -7.44 26.88
C ARG A 679 -16.60 -7.20 25.52
N LEU A 680 -15.67 -8.06 25.15
CA LEU A 680 -15.04 -8.05 23.84
C LEU A 680 -15.52 -9.26 23.04
N LYS A 681 -16.38 -9.01 22.04
CA LYS A 681 -16.83 -10.05 21.11
C LYS A 681 -15.74 -10.35 20.12
N LEU A 682 -15.39 -11.62 19.96
CA LEU A 682 -14.38 -12.10 19.03
C LEU A 682 -15.00 -12.45 17.66
N LYS A 683 -14.15 -12.77 16.70
CA LYS A 683 -14.55 -13.15 15.35
C LYS A 683 -13.66 -14.26 14.79
N GLY A 684 -14.16 -14.98 13.79
CA GLY A 684 -13.38 -15.95 13.01
C GLY A 684 -13.02 -17.24 13.74
N LEU A 685 -13.58 -17.50 14.93
CA LEU A 685 -13.44 -18.77 15.64
C LEU A 685 -14.45 -19.79 15.12
N LYS A 686 -14.19 -21.07 15.37
CA LYS A 686 -15.09 -22.16 15.04
C LYS A 686 -16.16 -22.29 16.14
N GLU A 687 -17.44 -22.18 15.78
CA GLU A 687 -18.54 -22.05 16.72
C GLU A 687 -18.61 -23.20 17.76
N ASP A 688 -18.46 -24.43 17.28
CA ASP A 688 -18.58 -25.67 18.04
C ASP A 688 -17.25 -26.17 18.67
N THR A 689 -16.20 -25.40 18.59
CA THR A 689 -14.89 -25.74 19.15
C THR A 689 -14.71 -25.10 20.52
N CYS A 690 -14.25 -25.89 21.49
CA CYS A 690 -13.90 -25.41 22.81
C CYS A 690 -12.49 -24.77 22.81
N TYR A 691 -12.38 -23.59 23.41
CA TYR A 691 -11.14 -22.82 23.47
C TYR A 691 -10.76 -22.48 24.91
N LYS A 692 -9.49 -22.57 25.19
CA LYS A 692 -8.86 -22.01 26.37
C LYS A 692 -8.39 -20.60 26.08
N VAL A 693 -8.78 -19.65 26.94
CA VAL A 693 -8.35 -18.25 26.86
C VAL A 693 -7.32 -17.98 27.95
N SER A 694 -6.15 -17.44 27.57
CA SER A 694 -5.10 -17.13 28.55
C SER A 694 -5.63 -16.17 29.62
N GLY A 695 -5.31 -16.50 30.88
CA GLY A 695 -5.74 -15.71 32.03
C GLY A 695 -7.20 -15.92 32.46
N TYR A 696 -7.93 -16.88 31.90
CA TYR A 696 -9.26 -17.31 32.35
C TYR A 696 -9.17 -18.71 32.94
N ASP A 697 -9.99 -19.00 34.00
CA ASP A 697 -10.00 -20.28 34.70
C ASP A 697 -11.09 -21.24 34.15
N TYR A 698 -11.69 -20.90 33.01
CA TYR A 698 -12.73 -21.68 32.36
C TYR A 698 -12.50 -21.66 30.84
N ASP A 699 -12.98 -22.71 30.18
CA ASP A 699 -12.99 -22.84 28.74
C ASP A 699 -14.30 -22.31 28.18
N CYS A 700 -14.32 -21.82 26.94
CA CYS A 700 -15.46 -21.29 26.23
C CYS A 700 -15.58 -21.91 24.84
N TYR A 701 -16.80 -22.12 24.38
CA TYR A 701 -17.02 -22.42 22.98
C TYR A 701 -16.79 -21.16 22.09
N GLY A 702 -16.47 -21.36 20.81
CA GLY A 702 -16.26 -20.26 19.88
C GLY A 702 -17.48 -19.37 19.72
N ASP A 703 -18.70 -19.94 19.71
CA ASP A 703 -19.94 -19.17 19.65
C ASP A 703 -20.14 -18.28 20.90
N GLU A 704 -19.80 -18.77 22.12
CA GLU A 704 -19.83 -17.96 23.34
C GLU A 704 -18.89 -16.75 23.20
N LEU A 705 -17.66 -16.99 22.75
CA LEU A 705 -16.66 -15.92 22.56
C LEU A 705 -17.09 -14.91 21.47
N MET A 706 -17.81 -15.36 20.43
CA MET A 706 -18.27 -14.50 19.35
C MET A 706 -19.60 -13.80 19.63
N GLN A 707 -20.55 -14.42 20.36
CA GLN A 707 -21.87 -13.86 20.61
C GLN A 707 -21.95 -13.12 21.95
N VAL A 708 -21.44 -13.72 23.03
CA VAL A 708 -21.42 -13.13 24.38
C VAL A 708 -20.17 -12.28 24.59
N GLY A 709 -19.00 -12.75 24.13
CA GLY A 709 -17.72 -12.10 24.26
C GLY A 709 -16.99 -12.37 25.57
N MET A 710 -15.70 -12.08 25.57
CA MET A 710 -14.85 -12.14 26.75
C MET A 710 -15.25 -11.08 27.78
N ILE A 711 -15.36 -11.45 29.04
CA ILE A 711 -15.58 -10.50 30.14
C ILE A 711 -14.21 -9.87 30.48
N LEU A 712 -14.06 -8.59 30.19
CA LEU A 712 -12.81 -7.88 30.47
C LEU A 712 -12.77 -7.47 31.94
N SER A 713 -11.68 -7.84 32.63
CA SER A 713 -11.35 -7.27 33.94
C SER A 713 -11.01 -5.78 33.77
N ASP A 714 -11.72 -4.93 34.48
CA ASP A 714 -11.55 -3.48 34.41
C ASP A 714 -11.93 -2.84 35.75
N SER A 715 -10.99 -2.20 36.42
CA SER A 715 -11.23 -1.51 37.68
C SER A 715 -12.26 -0.39 37.57
N ALA A 716 -12.43 0.23 36.39
CA ALA A 716 -13.40 1.28 36.14
C ALA A 716 -14.84 0.75 36.09
N SER A 717 -15.07 -0.48 35.64
CA SER A 717 -16.38 -1.14 35.63
C SER A 717 -16.68 -1.93 36.91
N GLY A 718 -15.72 -1.98 37.85
CA GLY A 718 -15.84 -2.79 39.07
C GLY A 718 -15.64 -4.31 38.87
N VAL A 719 -15.40 -4.78 37.68
CA VAL A 719 -15.08 -6.18 37.39
C VAL A 719 -13.61 -6.41 37.77
N TRP A 720 -13.41 -7.18 38.83
CA TRP A 720 -12.11 -7.37 39.40
C TRP A 720 -11.62 -8.82 39.27
N LYS A 721 -10.32 -8.95 38.98
CA LYS A 721 -9.60 -10.22 38.94
C LYS A 721 -8.41 -10.17 39.87
N LYS A 722 -8.24 -11.17 40.74
CA LYS A 722 -7.15 -11.24 41.69
C LYS A 722 -5.80 -11.29 40.94
N GLY A 723 -4.87 -10.40 41.34
CA GLY A 723 -3.51 -10.36 40.77
C GLY A 723 -3.38 -9.60 39.46
N VAL A 724 -4.47 -9.04 38.92
CA VAL A 724 -4.42 -8.19 37.72
C VAL A 724 -4.42 -6.71 38.12
N ASN A 725 -3.38 -5.99 37.75
CA ASN A 725 -3.33 -4.53 37.85
C ASN A 725 -3.82 -3.94 36.51
N ASP A 726 -5.03 -3.40 36.51
CA ASP A 726 -5.69 -2.80 35.34
C ASP A 726 -6.09 -1.33 35.59
N LYS A 727 -5.40 -0.67 36.51
CA LYS A 727 -5.57 0.75 36.83
C LYS A 727 -4.58 1.60 36.06
N GLY A 728 -4.99 2.84 35.81
CA GLY A 728 -4.17 3.84 35.14
C GLY A 728 -4.35 3.86 33.63
N ASP A 729 -3.68 4.85 33.00
CA ASP A 729 -3.71 5.04 31.57
C ASP A 729 -2.82 4.05 30.81
N PHE A 730 -3.00 3.99 29.49
CA PHE A 730 -2.18 3.20 28.56
C PHE A 730 -2.14 1.72 28.87
N GLN A 731 -3.27 1.13 29.23
CA GLN A 731 -3.39 -0.30 29.48
C GLN A 731 -3.45 -1.10 28.17
N ALA A 732 -2.67 -2.17 28.11
CA ALA A 732 -2.69 -3.15 27.05
C ALA A 732 -2.86 -4.56 27.60
N LYS A 733 -3.49 -5.44 26.84
CA LYS A 733 -3.65 -6.86 27.18
C LYS A 733 -3.61 -7.66 25.89
N VAL A 734 -2.79 -8.69 25.88
CA VAL A 734 -2.77 -9.67 24.80
C VAL A 734 -3.23 -11.01 25.33
N PHE A 735 -4.25 -11.57 24.67
CA PHE A 735 -4.84 -12.86 25.04
C PHE A 735 -4.53 -13.90 23.97
N GLU A 736 -4.05 -15.05 24.42
CA GLU A 736 -3.92 -16.24 23.59
C GLU A 736 -5.19 -17.07 23.67
N ILE A 737 -5.64 -17.57 22.55
CA ILE A 737 -6.81 -18.43 22.43
C ILE A 737 -6.40 -19.70 21.70
N VAL A 738 -6.59 -20.83 22.33
CA VAL A 738 -6.12 -22.13 21.79
C VAL A 738 -7.25 -23.15 21.94
N ALA A 739 -7.57 -23.86 20.85
CA ALA A 739 -8.51 -24.97 20.87
C ALA A 739 -7.99 -26.08 21.80
N VAL A 740 -8.91 -26.66 22.58
CA VAL A 740 -8.61 -27.71 23.58
C VAL A 740 -8.70 -29.10 22.93
#